data_432a2f3cba33a943e4286ef6a451c5e1
#
_entry.id   432a2f3cba33a943e4286ef6a451c5e1
#
_cell.length_a   1.000
_cell.length_b   1.000
_cell.length_c   1.000
_cell.angle_alpha   90.00
_cell.angle_beta   90.00
_cell.angle_gamma   90.00
#
_symmetry.space_group_name_H-M   'P 1'
#
loop_
_entity.id
_entity.type
_entity.pdbx_description
1 polymer ?
#
loop_
_entity_poly.entity_id
_entity_poly.type
_entity_poly.pdbx_seq_one_letter_code
_entity_poly.pdbx_strand_id
1 'polypeptide(L)'
;MGRWVDFDNDYKTMNPDFMESIWWVAKSLWNKGMVYEGKYILPYCPRCATVLSTHELAQGYKEKQDPAITIRFRVTKAPVTFEDSEMENGNTYFLAWTTTPWTLPSNEGLCMGPDIEYVKIKDKESGDFYILAESRLSAYYKNEADYEVIYKKSGKDFLGAKYEPLFPYFKDLDVKEDGSDGAFRMFNADYVSTEDGTGIVHIAPAFGEEDSKVFKGTGIPSVEPMDAECKFTKEVTDYAGRFVKDCDKDIMDRLKKEGKLVKRDTVVHQYPHCWRCGSPLIYRGIGSWFVKVADEHERLLKANSQIKWQPAHIKEGRFGKWLAGARDWAISRNRYWGNPIPIWKCSDCNDALCVGSRKELEELSGVYPEDLHKQFVDKITIPCKKCGGTMKRIPEVFDCWFESGSMPYAQQHYPFENKEYFESHFPADFISEGLDQTRGWFYTLTVLASNLFDKPAFKNCIVNGIVLASDGRKMSKSLRNYTDPNEAINKLSADAIRLFLMHSAVVKADEIRYSDEGVRDVIKSIILPLWNSYSFFVQYANIDGVTCTGHEFDYKLPENPLDRWILSVAQKMVKDVSSALDDYDLSAAIDPMLSFIDQINNWYIRRNRRRFWKAGSDADKLEAYGALYSALKTFALVAAPFIPFLSEELWQNLKTSEDKESVHLMDYPVYNEKFRDEDLEYKMASVQKAVSMGRSLRNQFNLKNRQPLASVALVTRNADEKKVLSDMKDTIIEELNVKEVVFHEREDELVEYKAKANFRVLGKQLGPKMKAAAAEIVKIPTEMIEQILDGKTV
;
A
#
# COMPACT_ATOMS: atom_id res chain seq x y z
N MET A 1 -17.64 -8.20 14.91
CA MET A 1 -16.38 -7.40 14.91
C MET A 1 -16.50 -6.05 15.61
N GLY A 2 -17.64 -5.67 16.17
CA GLY A 2 -17.83 -4.40 16.88
C GLY A 2 -17.82 -3.17 15.95
N ARG A 3 -18.36 -3.33 14.75
CA ARG A 3 -18.51 -2.24 13.78
C ARG A 3 -19.92 -1.65 13.89
N TRP A 4 -20.02 -0.35 13.93
CA TRP A 4 -21.30 0.38 13.96
C TRP A 4 -21.61 0.91 12.57
N VAL A 5 -22.70 0.43 11.99
CA VAL A 5 -23.19 0.79 10.65
C VAL A 5 -24.71 0.76 10.67
N ASP A 6 -25.32 1.69 9.94
CA ASP A 6 -26.74 1.62 9.61
C ASP A 6 -26.91 0.72 8.38
N PHE A 7 -27.39 -0.50 8.57
CA PHE A 7 -27.60 -1.48 7.50
C PHE A 7 -28.89 -1.25 6.71
N ASP A 8 -29.81 -0.45 7.22
CA ASP A 8 -31.11 -0.20 6.61
C ASP A 8 -31.06 1.00 5.64
N ASN A 9 -30.14 1.95 5.90
CA ASN A 9 -29.95 3.17 5.09
C ASN A 9 -28.57 3.18 4.41
N ASP A 10 -28.14 2.05 3.86
CA ASP A 10 -26.91 1.97 3.09
C ASP A 10 -27.08 2.62 1.70
N TYR A 11 -26.01 3.17 1.15
CA TYR A 11 -25.98 3.54 -0.27
C TYR A 11 -25.47 2.37 -1.12
N LYS A 12 -25.94 2.34 -2.38
CA LYS A 12 -25.43 1.39 -3.40
C LYS A 12 -25.04 2.16 -4.66
N THR A 13 -23.90 1.83 -5.25
CA THR A 13 -23.43 2.49 -6.49
C THR A 13 -24.40 2.32 -7.67
N MET A 14 -25.31 1.36 -7.57
CA MET A 14 -26.38 1.12 -8.56
C MET A 14 -27.67 1.92 -8.32
N ASN A 15 -27.77 2.66 -7.22
CA ASN A 15 -28.96 3.50 -6.98
C ASN A 15 -29.01 4.65 -7.99
N PRO A 16 -30.17 4.98 -8.56
CA PRO A 16 -30.29 6.07 -9.56
C PRO A 16 -29.75 7.42 -9.06
N ASP A 17 -29.93 7.74 -7.78
CA ASP A 17 -29.44 8.98 -7.18
C ASP A 17 -27.90 9.01 -7.08
N PHE A 18 -27.30 7.87 -6.72
CA PHE A 18 -25.84 7.72 -6.74
C PHE A 18 -25.30 7.88 -8.17
N MET A 19 -25.93 7.22 -9.14
CA MET A 19 -25.56 7.29 -10.55
C MET A 19 -25.71 8.70 -11.13
N GLU A 20 -26.76 9.44 -10.73
CA GLU A 20 -26.97 10.82 -11.14
C GLU A 20 -25.86 11.75 -10.64
N SER A 21 -25.42 11.58 -9.41
CA SER A 21 -24.26 12.31 -8.88
C SER A 21 -22.98 12.01 -9.65
N ILE A 22 -22.76 10.77 -10.09
CA ILE A 22 -21.64 10.42 -10.97
C ILE A 22 -21.74 11.14 -12.32
N TRP A 23 -22.95 11.25 -12.89
CA TRP A 23 -23.16 12.02 -14.12
C TRP A 23 -22.83 13.50 -13.92
N TRP A 24 -23.21 14.07 -12.77
CA TRP A 24 -22.82 15.44 -12.42
C TRP A 24 -21.29 15.60 -12.33
N VAL A 25 -20.57 14.62 -11.75
CA VAL A 25 -19.10 14.61 -11.72
C VAL A 25 -18.53 14.64 -13.13
N ALA A 26 -19.01 13.74 -14.00
CA ALA A 26 -18.55 13.66 -15.39
C ALA A 26 -18.82 14.96 -16.13
N LYS A 27 -20.01 15.54 -15.99
CA LYS A 27 -20.39 16.82 -16.58
C LYS A 27 -19.53 17.97 -16.08
N SER A 28 -19.22 17.98 -14.78
CA SER A 28 -18.37 19.02 -14.18
C SER A 28 -16.95 18.97 -14.73
N LEU A 29 -16.37 17.77 -14.87
CA LEU A 29 -15.07 17.57 -15.50
C LEU A 29 -15.10 17.90 -17.02
N TRP A 30 -16.18 17.53 -17.70
CA TRP A 30 -16.40 17.88 -19.11
C TRP A 30 -16.39 19.38 -19.33
N ASN A 31 -17.14 20.12 -18.54
CA ASN A 31 -17.23 21.59 -18.63
C ASN A 31 -15.90 22.28 -18.34
N LYS A 32 -14.99 21.63 -17.58
CA LYS A 32 -13.62 22.08 -17.35
C LYS A 32 -12.66 21.66 -18.48
N GLY A 33 -13.13 20.97 -19.52
CA GLY A 33 -12.30 20.49 -20.62
C GLY A 33 -11.33 19.36 -20.25
N MET A 34 -11.63 18.65 -19.15
CA MET A 34 -10.80 17.58 -18.64
C MET A 34 -11.16 16.20 -19.21
N VAL A 35 -12.35 16.04 -19.77
CA VAL A 35 -12.80 14.78 -20.39
C VAL A 35 -12.60 14.88 -21.89
N TYR A 36 -11.93 13.87 -22.48
CA TYR A 36 -11.68 13.82 -23.92
C TYR A 36 -11.66 12.39 -24.45
N GLU A 37 -11.89 12.23 -25.74
CA GLU A 37 -11.75 10.97 -26.47
C GLU A 37 -10.33 10.90 -27.08
N GLY A 38 -9.62 9.80 -26.88
CA GLY A 38 -8.28 9.59 -27.43
C GLY A 38 -8.02 8.14 -27.80
N LYS A 39 -7.08 7.89 -28.73
CA LYS A 39 -6.61 6.56 -29.08
C LYS A 39 -5.16 6.40 -28.60
N TYR A 40 -4.94 5.46 -27.69
CA TYR A 40 -3.65 5.18 -27.09
C TYR A 40 -3.38 3.67 -27.04
N ILE A 41 -2.12 3.30 -26.93
CA ILE A 41 -1.73 1.91 -26.65
C ILE A 41 -2.04 1.63 -25.18
N LEU A 42 -3.07 0.85 -24.92
CA LEU A 42 -3.57 0.56 -23.60
C LEU A 42 -3.49 -0.94 -23.28
N PRO A 43 -3.32 -1.31 -22.00
CA PRO A 43 -3.45 -2.68 -21.57
C PRO A 43 -4.91 -3.14 -21.74
N TYR A 44 -5.08 -4.23 -22.46
CA TYR A 44 -6.39 -4.78 -22.82
C TYR A 44 -6.51 -6.23 -22.37
N CYS A 45 -7.64 -6.58 -21.77
CA CYS A 45 -7.93 -7.95 -21.39
C CYS A 45 -8.73 -8.65 -22.50
N PRO A 46 -8.15 -9.65 -23.20
CA PRO A 46 -8.84 -10.34 -24.30
C PRO A 46 -10.08 -11.12 -23.84
N ARG A 47 -10.06 -11.66 -22.61
CA ARG A 47 -11.19 -12.40 -22.04
C ARG A 47 -12.35 -11.51 -21.61
N CYS A 48 -12.05 -10.34 -21.02
CA CYS A 48 -13.05 -9.39 -20.59
C CYS A 48 -13.46 -8.41 -21.71
N ALA A 49 -12.75 -8.42 -22.84
CA ALA A 49 -12.90 -7.52 -23.99
C ALA A 49 -12.94 -6.03 -23.59
N THR A 50 -12.07 -5.61 -22.68
CA THR A 50 -12.06 -4.24 -22.13
C THR A 50 -10.64 -3.77 -21.83
N VAL A 51 -10.44 -2.45 -21.88
CA VAL A 51 -9.21 -1.79 -21.46
C VAL A 51 -9.10 -1.77 -19.94
N LEU A 52 -7.87 -1.64 -19.44
CA LEU A 52 -7.56 -1.41 -18.04
C LEU A 52 -6.83 -0.08 -17.90
N SER A 53 -7.08 0.61 -16.80
CA SER A 53 -6.33 1.80 -16.41
C SER A 53 -4.97 1.42 -15.79
N THR A 54 -4.06 2.40 -15.69
CA THR A 54 -2.71 2.18 -15.14
C THR A 54 -2.75 1.64 -13.70
N HIS A 55 -3.69 2.09 -12.88
CA HIS A 55 -3.83 1.61 -11.50
C HIS A 55 -4.42 0.19 -11.42
N GLU A 56 -5.31 -0.22 -12.33
CA GLU A 56 -5.78 -1.60 -12.43
C GLU A 56 -4.65 -2.55 -12.88
N LEU A 57 -3.83 -2.09 -13.82
CA LEU A 57 -2.64 -2.82 -14.30
C LEU A 57 -1.69 -3.16 -13.16
N ALA A 58 -1.43 -2.20 -12.27
CA ALA A 58 -0.49 -2.34 -11.16
C ALA A 58 -0.85 -3.46 -10.16
N GLN A 59 -2.10 -3.92 -10.15
CA GLN A 59 -2.60 -4.97 -9.25
C GLN A 59 -2.40 -6.39 -9.79
N GLY A 60 -2.06 -6.53 -11.08
CA GLY A 60 -2.10 -7.80 -11.80
C GLY A 60 -0.75 -8.40 -12.22
N TYR A 61 0.38 -7.86 -11.78
CA TYR A 61 1.69 -8.40 -12.17
C TYR A 61 1.96 -9.78 -11.56
N LYS A 62 2.46 -10.70 -12.39
CA LYS A 62 2.90 -12.04 -12.00
C LYS A 62 4.19 -12.38 -12.73
N GLU A 63 5.02 -13.18 -12.09
CA GLU A 63 6.17 -13.77 -12.77
C GLU A 63 5.68 -14.73 -13.84
N LYS A 64 6.20 -14.57 -15.06
CA LYS A 64 5.87 -15.38 -16.21
C LYS A 64 7.10 -15.67 -17.05
N GLN A 65 7.10 -16.85 -17.63
CA GLN A 65 8.11 -17.28 -18.57
C GLN A 65 7.58 -17.12 -19.99
N ASP A 66 8.22 -16.27 -20.79
CA ASP A 66 7.87 -16.02 -22.18
C ASP A 66 9.06 -16.37 -23.11
N PRO A 67 8.82 -16.75 -24.40
CA PRO A 67 9.89 -16.96 -25.37
C PRO A 67 10.59 -15.63 -25.66
N ALA A 68 11.89 -15.70 -25.87
CA ALA A 68 12.72 -14.61 -26.37
C ALA A 68 13.44 -15.07 -27.62
N ILE A 69 13.29 -14.35 -28.72
CA ILE A 69 13.87 -14.75 -30.01
C ILE A 69 14.68 -13.62 -30.63
N THR A 70 15.77 -14.04 -31.33
CA THR A 70 16.53 -13.15 -32.20
C THR A 70 16.27 -13.57 -33.65
N ILE A 71 15.87 -12.61 -34.43
CA ILE A 71 15.49 -12.76 -35.84
C ILE A 71 16.34 -11.86 -36.71
N ARG A 72 16.55 -12.32 -37.97
CA ARG A 72 17.32 -11.59 -38.96
C ARG A 72 16.42 -11.00 -40.07
N PHE A 73 16.64 -9.74 -40.38
CA PHE A 73 15.95 -8.96 -41.39
C PHE A 73 16.92 -8.67 -42.53
N ARG A 74 16.64 -9.16 -43.70
CA ARG A 74 17.54 -9.00 -44.88
C ARG A 74 17.53 -7.55 -45.35
N VAL A 75 18.70 -6.93 -45.43
CA VAL A 75 18.87 -5.58 -45.98
C VAL A 75 18.60 -5.58 -47.46
N THR A 76 17.78 -4.63 -47.94
CA THR A 76 17.41 -4.50 -49.37
C THR A 76 17.95 -3.20 -49.98
N LYS A 77 18.14 -2.17 -49.11
CA LYS A 77 18.70 -0.87 -49.55
C LYS A 77 19.50 -0.23 -48.44
N ALA A 78 20.74 0.15 -48.76
CA ALA A 78 21.59 0.91 -47.85
C ALA A 78 21.10 2.37 -47.68
N PRO A 79 21.38 3.03 -46.55
CA PRO A 79 21.17 4.49 -46.44
C PRO A 79 21.99 5.26 -47.49
N VAL A 80 21.49 6.43 -47.92
CA VAL A 80 22.15 7.25 -48.95
C VAL A 80 23.57 7.70 -48.53
N THR A 81 23.84 7.75 -47.23
CA THR A 81 25.12 8.16 -46.63
C THR A 81 26.16 7.04 -46.56
N PHE A 82 25.80 5.82 -47.01
CA PHE A 82 26.64 4.62 -46.91
C PHE A 82 27.34 4.32 -48.24
N GLU A 83 28.66 4.17 -48.21
CA GLU A 83 29.47 3.73 -49.35
C GLU A 83 29.74 2.21 -49.37
N ASP A 84 28.95 1.43 -48.62
CA ASP A 84 29.09 0.00 -48.51
C ASP A 84 28.27 -0.70 -49.60
N SER A 85 28.88 -0.91 -50.76
CA SER A 85 28.27 -1.64 -51.88
C SER A 85 27.93 -3.11 -51.58
N GLU A 86 28.53 -3.70 -50.52
CA GLU A 86 28.25 -5.09 -50.11
C GLU A 86 27.02 -5.19 -49.20
N MET A 87 26.51 -4.06 -48.69
CA MET A 87 25.33 -4.06 -47.82
C MET A 87 24.07 -4.59 -48.53
N GLU A 88 23.99 -4.41 -49.87
CA GLU A 88 22.85 -4.82 -50.67
C GLU A 88 23.03 -6.19 -51.34
N ASN A 89 24.14 -6.92 -51.11
CA ASN A 89 24.49 -8.16 -51.78
C ASN A 89 23.61 -9.40 -51.40
N GLY A 90 22.54 -9.19 -50.65
CA GLY A 90 21.54 -10.21 -50.32
C GLY A 90 21.86 -11.12 -49.11
N ASN A 91 23.06 -11.01 -48.51
CA ASN A 91 23.49 -11.76 -47.33
C ASN A 91 23.84 -10.87 -46.11
N THR A 92 23.38 -9.62 -46.09
CA THR A 92 23.49 -8.71 -44.93
C THR A 92 22.14 -8.59 -44.20
N TYR A 93 22.18 -8.74 -42.89
CA TYR A 93 20.97 -8.78 -42.06
C TYR A 93 21.10 -7.88 -40.82
N PHE A 94 20.02 -7.17 -40.47
CA PHE A 94 19.82 -6.62 -39.16
C PHE A 94 19.34 -7.71 -38.20
N LEU A 95 19.94 -7.80 -37.02
CA LEU A 95 19.47 -8.70 -35.97
C LEU A 95 18.59 -7.93 -34.97
N ALA A 96 17.32 -8.29 -34.87
CA ALA A 96 16.42 -7.72 -33.85
C ALA A 96 15.96 -8.81 -32.89
N TRP A 97 15.62 -8.36 -31.66
CA TRP A 97 15.19 -9.26 -30.58
C TRP A 97 13.80 -8.89 -30.12
N THR A 98 12.99 -9.92 -29.77
CA THR A 98 11.64 -9.70 -29.22
C THR A 98 11.24 -10.83 -28.27
N THR A 99 10.39 -10.49 -27.29
CA THR A 99 9.70 -11.42 -26.39
C THR A 99 8.24 -11.66 -26.81
N THR A 100 7.79 -11.03 -27.87
CA THR A 100 6.41 -11.10 -28.37
C THR A 100 6.37 -11.52 -29.84
N PRO A 101 6.65 -12.81 -30.15
CA PRO A 101 6.66 -13.30 -31.55
C PRO A 101 5.36 -12.99 -32.30
N TRP A 102 4.22 -12.96 -31.61
CA TRP A 102 2.91 -12.66 -32.18
C TRP A 102 2.77 -11.26 -32.79
N THR A 103 3.65 -10.31 -32.42
CA THR A 103 3.65 -8.95 -33.03
C THR A 103 4.39 -8.89 -34.36
N LEU A 104 5.25 -9.87 -34.66
CA LEU A 104 6.07 -9.88 -35.89
C LEU A 104 5.29 -9.84 -37.19
N PRO A 105 4.08 -10.46 -37.31
CA PRO A 105 3.24 -10.28 -38.49
C PRO A 105 2.85 -8.83 -38.78
N SER A 106 2.87 -7.97 -37.75
CA SER A 106 2.60 -6.53 -37.83
C SER A 106 3.87 -5.70 -37.70
N ASN A 107 5.03 -6.25 -38.06
CA ASN A 107 6.27 -5.48 -38.13
C ASN A 107 6.17 -4.43 -39.22
N GLU A 108 6.43 -3.17 -38.88
CA GLU A 108 6.40 -2.03 -39.79
C GLU A 108 7.74 -1.27 -39.82
N GLY A 109 8.65 -1.55 -38.87
CA GLY A 109 9.95 -0.88 -38.80
C GLY A 109 10.95 -1.62 -37.92
N LEU A 110 12.20 -1.19 -37.97
CA LEU A 110 13.24 -1.47 -37.00
C LEU A 110 13.74 -0.15 -36.39
N CYS A 111 14.21 -0.18 -35.16
CA CYS A 111 14.70 1.01 -34.46
C CYS A 111 16.09 0.79 -33.87
N MET A 112 16.96 1.77 -34.05
CA MET A 112 18.30 1.86 -33.46
C MET A 112 18.41 3.06 -32.53
N GLY A 113 19.24 2.96 -31.50
CA GLY A 113 19.62 4.14 -30.69
C GLY A 113 20.57 5.02 -31.50
N PRO A 114 20.30 6.33 -31.67
CA PRO A 114 21.11 7.19 -32.56
C PRO A 114 22.58 7.24 -32.15
N ASP A 115 22.88 7.24 -30.86
CA ASP A 115 24.23 7.39 -30.32
C ASP A 115 24.86 6.03 -29.87
N ILE A 116 24.19 4.90 -30.13
CA ILE A 116 24.73 3.56 -29.88
C ILE A 116 25.63 3.15 -31.01
N GLU A 117 26.78 2.54 -30.72
CA GLU A 117 27.68 1.94 -31.72
C GLU A 117 27.16 0.55 -32.16
N TYR A 118 27.04 0.40 -33.47
CA TYR A 118 26.67 -0.86 -34.13
C TYR A 118 27.82 -1.36 -34.96
N VAL A 119 27.94 -2.67 -35.05
CA VAL A 119 28.99 -3.33 -35.86
C VAL A 119 28.35 -4.18 -36.93
N LYS A 120 28.94 -4.13 -38.15
CA LYS A 120 28.74 -5.17 -39.17
C LYS A 120 29.82 -6.21 -38.97
N ILE A 121 29.41 -7.41 -38.75
CA ILE A 121 30.31 -8.57 -38.63
C ILE A 121 30.04 -9.56 -39.74
N LYS A 122 31.07 -10.32 -40.12
CA LYS A 122 30.93 -11.54 -40.92
C LYS A 122 30.93 -12.73 -39.98
N ASP A 123 29.84 -13.46 -39.96
CA ASP A 123 29.75 -14.74 -39.27
C ASP A 123 30.51 -15.80 -40.03
N LYS A 124 31.46 -16.49 -39.40
CA LYS A 124 32.36 -17.44 -40.10
C LYS A 124 31.71 -18.78 -40.33
N GLU A 125 30.67 -19.12 -39.59
CA GLU A 125 29.92 -20.37 -39.75
C GLU A 125 28.98 -20.30 -40.96
N SER A 126 28.15 -19.28 -41.02
CA SER A 126 27.16 -19.08 -42.09
C SER A 126 27.72 -18.38 -43.34
N GLY A 127 28.74 -17.54 -43.16
CA GLY A 127 29.26 -16.63 -44.18
C GLY A 127 28.42 -15.34 -44.36
N ASP A 128 27.32 -15.22 -43.67
CA ASP A 128 26.42 -14.05 -43.68
C ASP A 128 26.98 -12.85 -42.88
N PHE A 129 26.49 -11.65 -43.17
CA PHE A 129 26.84 -10.45 -42.44
C PHE A 129 25.70 -10.05 -41.49
N TYR A 130 26.05 -9.85 -40.25
CA TYR A 130 25.09 -9.39 -39.21
C TYR A 130 25.41 -7.99 -38.71
N ILE A 131 24.36 -7.19 -38.47
CA ILE A 131 24.44 -5.87 -37.88
C ILE A 131 23.71 -5.91 -36.52
N LEU A 132 24.43 -5.58 -35.44
CA LEU A 132 23.94 -5.53 -34.06
C LEU A 132 24.79 -4.53 -33.24
N ALA A 133 24.34 -4.16 -32.06
CA ALA A 133 25.12 -3.28 -31.18
C ALA A 133 26.42 -3.95 -30.75
N GLU A 134 27.56 -3.21 -30.81
CA GLU A 134 28.88 -3.73 -30.44
C GLU A 134 28.90 -4.34 -29.06
N SER A 135 28.32 -3.64 -28.08
CA SER A 135 28.23 -4.10 -26.69
C SER A 135 27.47 -5.43 -26.50
N ARG A 136 26.74 -5.89 -27.53
CA ARG A 136 25.96 -7.14 -27.47
C ARG A 136 26.65 -8.32 -28.16
N LEU A 137 27.81 -8.12 -28.77
CA LEU A 137 28.57 -9.20 -29.45
C LEU A 137 28.83 -10.40 -28.55
N SER A 138 29.25 -10.15 -27.29
CA SER A 138 29.56 -11.21 -26.33
C SER A 138 28.36 -12.08 -25.92
N ALA A 139 27.12 -11.58 -26.11
CA ALA A 139 25.89 -12.34 -25.86
C ALA A 139 25.55 -13.34 -27.00
N TYR A 140 26.14 -13.14 -28.17
CA TYR A 140 25.93 -13.96 -29.36
C TYR A 140 27.15 -14.80 -29.72
N TYR A 141 28.35 -14.31 -29.49
CA TYR A 141 29.61 -14.98 -29.83
C TYR A 141 30.48 -15.17 -28.60
N LYS A 142 30.81 -16.44 -28.30
CA LYS A 142 31.67 -16.79 -27.15
C LYS A 142 33.16 -16.54 -27.43
N ASN A 143 33.55 -16.67 -28.71
CA ASN A 143 34.93 -16.49 -29.16
C ASN A 143 34.97 -15.40 -30.22
N GLU A 144 35.93 -14.49 -30.14
CA GLU A 144 36.17 -13.48 -31.18
C GLU A 144 36.65 -14.11 -32.52
N ALA A 145 37.12 -15.35 -32.44
CA ALA A 145 37.49 -16.10 -33.63
C ALA A 145 36.31 -16.53 -34.54
N ASP A 146 35.09 -16.52 -34.00
CA ASP A 146 33.90 -16.99 -34.71
C ASP A 146 33.30 -15.93 -35.65
N TYR A 147 33.74 -14.70 -35.58
CA TYR A 147 33.31 -13.60 -36.43
C TYR A 147 34.49 -12.71 -36.88
N GLU A 148 34.23 -11.82 -37.84
CA GLU A 148 35.13 -10.78 -38.31
C GLU A 148 34.39 -9.46 -38.32
N VAL A 149 34.93 -8.43 -37.66
CA VAL A 149 34.35 -7.08 -37.65
C VAL A 149 34.73 -6.36 -38.95
N ILE A 150 33.73 -5.99 -39.73
CA ILE A 150 33.91 -5.29 -41.00
C ILE A 150 34.02 -3.79 -40.78
N TYR A 151 33.06 -3.22 -40.04
CA TYR A 151 33.09 -1.79 -39.63
C TYR A 151 32.23 -1.55 -38.38
N LYS A 152 32.42 -0.34 -37.80
CA LYS A 152 31.61 0.22 -36.73
C LYS A 152 30.98 1.52 -37.20
N LYS A 153 29.72 1.74 -36.86
CA LYS A 153 28.94 2.95 -37.19
C LYS A 153 27.95 3.26 -36.07
N SER A 154 27.60 4.57 -35.94
CA SER A 154 26.56 5.00 -35.04
C SER A 154 25.19 4.63 -35.60
N GLY A 155 24.20 4.42 -34.72
CA GLY A 155 22.83 4.08 -35.12
C GLY A 155 22.18 5.11 -36.03
N LYS A 156 22.53 6.39 -35.91
CA LYS A 156 22.08 7.48 -36.83
C LYS A 156 22.51 7.28 -38.28
N ASP A 157 23.63 6.57 -38.51
CA ASP A 157 24.13 6.34 -39.85
C ASP A 157 23.28 5.33 -40.63
N PHE A 158 22.49 4.51 -39.94
CA PHE A 158 21.58 3.50 -40.51
C PHE A 158 20.16 4.03 -40.79
N LEU A 159 19.85 5.28 -40.42
CA LEU A 159 18.51 5.84 -40.61
C LEU A 159 18.05 5.71 -42.08
N GLY A 160 16.88 5.16 -42.28
CA GLY A 160 16.27 4.95 -43.58
C GLY A 160 16.75 3.74 -44.35
N ALA A 161 17.71 2.94 -43.88
CA ALA A 161 18.06 1.65 -44.48
C ALA A 161 16.80 0.78 -44.61
N LYS A 162 16.57 0.16 -45.76
CA LYS A 162 15.41 -0.70 -45.99
C LYS A 162 15.76 -2.19 -45.81
N TYR A 163 14.74 -2.95 -45.41
CA TYR A 163 14.85 -4.39 -45.26
C TYR A 163 13.63 -5.13 -45.84
N GLU A 164 13.78 -6.39 -46.11
CA GLU A 164 12.70 -7.25 -46.59
C GLU A 164 11.73 -7.58 -45.45
N PRO A 165 10.41 -7.36 -45.60
CA PRO A 165 9.40 -7.77 -44.61
C PRO A 165 9.52 -9.24 -44.23
N LEU A 166 9.37 -9.59 -42.96
CA LEU A 166 9.39 -10.98 -42.50
C LEU A 166 8.22 -11.80 -43.06
N PHE A 167 7.06 -11.14 -43.18
CA PHE A 167 5.81 -11.75 -43.64
C PHE A 167 5.20 -10.96 -44.78
N PRO A 168 4.39 -11.61 -45.65
CA PRO A 168 3.86 -10.94 -46.84
C PRO A 168 2.63 -10.06 -46.63
N TYR A 169 2.10 -9.95 -45.39
CA TYR A 169 0.73 -9.48 -45.18
C TYR A 169 0.50 -7.98 -45.46
N PHE A 170 1.51 -7.14 -45.25
CA PHE A 170 1.39 -5.67 -45.34
C PHE A 170 2.47 -5.05 -46.22
N LYS A 171 2.92 -5.77 -47.27
CA LYS A 171 4.01 -5.31 -48.15
C LYS A 171 3.72 -3.99 -48.85
N ASP A 172 2.47 -3.68 -49.11
CA ASP A 172 2.05 -2.47 -49.81
C ASP A 172 2.35 -1.16 -48.99
N LEU A 173 2.68 -1.33 -47.70
CA LEU A 173 3.10 -0.20 -46.85
C LEU A 173 4.54 0.25 -47.11
N ASP A 174 5.33 -0.43 -47.93
CA ASP A 174 6.71 -0.04 -48.27
C ASP A 174 6.79 1.30 -49.00
N VAL A 175 5.72 1.69 -49.68
CA VAL A 175 5.60 2.99 -50.40
C VAL A 175 4.29 3.68 -49.95
N LYS A 176 4.37 4.96 -49.58
CA LYS A 176 3.18 5.73 -49.24
C LYS A 176 2.38 6.11 -50.50
N GLU A 177 1.15 6.59 -50.29
CA GLU A 177 0.26 7.07 -51.39
C GLU A 177 0.89 8.17 -52.24
N ASP A 178 1.76 9.04 -51.64
CA ASP A 178 2.49 10.08 -52.32
C ASP A 178 3.78 9.60 -53.04
N GLY A 179 4.05 8.28 -53.02
CA GLY A 179 5.24 7.67 -53.64
C GLY A 179 6.51 7.78 -52.80
N SER A 180 6.46 8.37 -51.63
CA SER A 180 7.61 8.44 -50.72
C SER A 180 7.82 7.12 -49.94
N ASP A 181 9.00 6.98 -49.30
CA ASP A 181 9.35 5.80 -48.51
C ASP A 181 8.37 5.56 -47.36
N GLY A 182 7.82 4.37 -47.32
CA GLY A 182 6.84 3.88 -46.29
C GLY A 182 7.47 3.11 -45.14
N ALA A 183 6.86 1.97 -44.78
CA ALA A 183 7.31 1.05 -43.75
C ALA A 183 8.60 0.27 -44.12
N PHE A 184 8.98 -0.70 -43.32
CA PHE A 184 10.09 -1.65 -43.52
C PHE A 184 11.46 -0.97 -43.68
N ARG A 185 11.68 0.05 -42.85
CA ARG A 185 12.96 0.76 -42.79
C ARG A 185 13.46 0.93 -41.40
N MET A 186 14.71 1.38 -41.26
CA MET A 186 15.33 1.72 -39.99
C MET A 186 14.92 3.11 -39.52
N PHE A 187 14.50 3.21 -38.27
CA PHE A 187 14.22 4.43 -37.51
C PHE A 187 15.24 4.62 -36.40
N ASN A 188 15.29 5.81 -35.80
CA ASN A 188 16.06 6.09 -34.60
C ASN A 188 15.18 6.58 -33.47
N ALA A 189 15.48 6.14 -32.25
CA ALA A 189 14.85 6.65 -31.02
C ALA A 189 15.71 6.38 -29.80
N ASP A 190 15.63 7.27 -28.81
CA ASP A 190 16.46 7.24 -27.59
C ASP A 190 16.08 6.15 -26.60
N TYR A 191 14.90 5.53 -26.75
CA TYR A 191 14.46 4.45 -25.84
C TYR A 191 15.17 3.11 -26.09
N VAL A 192 15.88 2.96 -27.20
CA VAL A 192 16.60 1.75 -27.52
C VAL A 192 17.73 1.53 -26.52
N SER A 193 17.72 0.37 -25.87
CA SER A 193 18.71 -0.03 -24.86
C SER A 193 19.58 -1.18 -25.37
N THR A 194 20.77 -1.31 -24.79
CA THR A 194 21.69 -2.42 -24.98
C THR A 194 21.82 -3.31 -23.73
N GLU A 195 20.92 -3.20 -22.77
CA GLU A 195 20.91 -4.06 -21.58
C GLU A 195 20.54 -5.51 -21.97
N ASP A 196 19.55 -5.65 -22.86
CA ASP A 196 19.11 -6.94 -23.42
C ASP A 196 19.07 -6.92 -24.94
N GLY A 197 18.85 -8.11 -25.55
CA GLY A 197 18.66 -8.26 -26.99
C GLY A 197 19.89 -7.94 -27.81
N THR A 198 19.68 -7.32 -28.97
CA THR A 198 20.71 -6.99 -30.01
C THR A 198 21.04 -5.51 -30.08
N GLY A 199 20.33 -4.64 -29.37
CA GLY A 199 20.39 -3.19 -29.57
C GLY A 199 19.57 -2.70 -30.77
N ILE A 200 18.83 -3.57 -31.46
CA ILE A 200 17.88 -3.23 -32.53
C ILE A 200 16.50 -3.75 -32.10
N VAL A 201 15.52 -2.86 -32.09
CA VAL A 201 14.16 -3.14 -31.67
C VAL A 201 13.26 -3.32 -32.89
N HIS A 202 12.45 -4.36 -32.91
CA HIS A 202 11.35 -4.53 -33.83
C HIS A 202 10.20 -3.60 -33.48
N ILE A 203 9.67 -2.85 -34.43
CA ILE A 203 8.57 -1.89 -34.26
C ILE A 203 7.26 -2.46 -34.80
N ALA A 204 6.24 -2.46 -33.92
CA ALA A 204 4.84 -2.70 -34.25
C ALA A 204 3.96 -1.61 -33.60
N PRO A 205 3.69 -0.49 -34.30
CA PRO A 205 3.13 0.74 -33.71
C PRO A 205 1.77 0.57 -33.04
N ALA A 206 0.99 -0.43 -33.43
CA ALA A 206 -0.30 -0.74 -32.83
C ALA A 206 -0.20 -1.41 -31.43
N PHE A 207 0.99 -1.89 -31.02
CA PHE A 207 1.17 -2.72 -29.82
C PHE A 207 2.22 -2.19 -28.84
N GLY A 208 3.04 -1.24 -29.25
CA GLY A 208 4.06 -0.59 -28.44
C GLY A 208 3.83 0.92 -28.33
N GLU A 209 3.84 1.48 -27.11
CA GLU A 209 3.68 2.92 -26.91
C GLU A 209 4.84 3.71 -27.52
N GLU A 210 6.08 3.26 -27.30
CA GLU A 210 7.26 3.89 -27.87
C GLU A 210 7.30 3.71 -29.40
N ASP A 211 6.90 2.55 -29.89
CA ASP A 211 6.78 2.28 -31.32
C ASP A 211 5.79 3.24 -31.99
N SER A 212 4.65 3.47 -31.34
CA SER A 212 3.62 4.41 -31.81
C SER A 212 4.14 5.85 -31.85
N LYS A 213 4.99 6.26 -30.88
CA LYS A 213 5.62 7.58 -30.88
C LYS A 213 6.59 7.77 -32.05
N VAL A 214 7.39 6.75 -32.37
CA VAL A 214 8.32 6.77 -33.52
C VAL A 214 7.57 6.95 -34.83
N PHE A 215 6.38 6.33 -34.95
CA PHE A 215 5.56 6.42 -36.17
C PHE A 215 4.72 7.69 -36.26
N LYS A 216 4.53 8.41 -35.16
CA LYS A 216 3.75 9.65 -35.14
C LYS A 216 4.35 10.70 -36.09
N GLY A 217 3.53 11.16 -37.04
CA GLY A 217 3.96 12.17 -38.03
C GLY A 217 4.68 11.61 -39.25
N THR A 218 4.94 10.29 -39.34
CA THR A 218 5.57 9.70 -40.53
C THR A 218 4.62 9.58 -41.73
N GLY A 219 3.31 9.65 -41.51
CA GLY A 219 2.28 9.38 -42.52
C GLY A 219 2.13 7.90 -42.91
N ILE A 220 2.79 6.99 -42.17
CA ILE A 220 2.63 5.52 -42.35
C ILE A 220 1.46 5.08 -41.49
N PRO A 221 0.45 4.38 -42.07
CA PRO A 221 -0.67 3.87 -41.29
C PRO A 221 -0.21 2.70 -40.39
N SER A 222 -0.62 2.71 -39.13
CA SER A 222 -0.35 1.62 -38.19
C SER A 222 -1.33 0.47 -38.41
N VAL A 223 -0.85 -0.75 -38.53
CA VAL A 223 -1.67 -1.96 -38.76
C VAL A 223 -1.97 -2.67 -37.45
N GLU A 224 -3.26 -2.99 -37.25
CA GLU A 224 -3.75 -3.68 -36.05
C GLU A 224 -4.62 -4.89 -36.48
N PRO A 225 -4.04 -6.01 -37.01
CA PRO A 225 -4.80 -7.13 -37.55
C PRO A 225 -5.32 -8.08 -36.46
N MET A 226 -6.09 -7.54 -35.49
CA MET A 226 -6.75 -8.35 -34.46
C MET A 226 -8.15 -7.81 -34.12
N ASP A 227 -9.04 -8.73 -33.79
CA ASP A 227 -10.39 -8.43 -33.32
C ASP A 227 -10.47 -8.09 -31.82
N ALA A 228 -11.68 -7.91 -31.30
CA ALA A 228 -11.92 -7.59 -29.89
C ALA A 228 -11.51 -8.72 -28.93
N GLU A 229 -11.43 -9.96 -29.38
CA GLU A 229 -10.95 -11.12 -28.62
C GLU A 229 -9.43 -11.35 -28.78
N CYS A 230 -8.73 -10.41 -29.41
CA CYS A 230 -7.32 -10.50 -29.76
C CYS A 230 -6.98 -11.74 -30.60
N LYS A 231 -7.87 -12.10 -31.54
CA LYS A 231 -7.62 -13.08 -32.55
C LYS A 231 -7.17 -12.38 -33.84
N PHE A 232 -6.23 -12.98 -34.56
CA PHE A 232 -5.81 -12.46 -35.88
C PHE A 232 -7.00 -12.38 -36.84
N THR A 233 -7.10 -11.25 -37.53
CA THR A 233 -8.09 -11.03 -38.59
C THR A 233 -7.66 -11.70 -39.92
N LYS A 234 -8.52 -11.62 -40.93
CA LYS A 234 -8.26 -12.22 -42.24
C LYS A 234 -7.03 -11.68 -42.97
N GLU A 235 -6.55 -10.51 -42.60
CA GLU A 235 -5.32 -9.90 -43.16
C GLU A 235 -4.08 -10.75 -42.86
N VAL A 236 -4.03 -11.44 -41.72
CA VAL A 236 -2.97 -12.36 -41.34
C VAL A 236 -3.43 -13.79 -41.67
N THR A 237 -3.48 -14.09 -42.95
CA THR A 237 -4.15 -15.26 -43.52
C THR A 237 -3.76 -16.59 -42.89
N ASP A 238 -2.47 -16.77 -42.53
CA ASP A 238 -1.95 -18.05 -42.02
C ASP A 238 -2.38 -18.32 -40.55
N TYR A 239 -2.79 -17.28 -39.83
CA TYR A 239 -3.14 -17.34 -38.40
C TYR A 239 -4.53 -16.78 -38.10
N ALA A 240 -5.35 -16.45 -39.12
CA ALA A 240 -6.67 -15.86 -39.00
C ALA A 240 -7.59 -16.65 -38.06
N GLY A 241 -8.30 -15.95 -37.18
CA GLY A 241 -9.26 -16.51 -36.21
C GLY A 241 -8.62 -17.17 -34.99
N ARG A 242 -7.29 -17.18 -34.88
CA ARG A 242 -6.57 -17.73 -33.72
C ARG A 242 -6.14 -16.66 -32.77
N PHE A 243 -6.17 -16.95 -31.45
CA PHE A 243 -5.67 -16.05 -30.43
C PHE A 243 -4.17 -15.77 -30.63
N VAL A 244 -3.77 -14.52 -30.60
CA VAL A 244 -2.43 -14.10 -31.04
C VAL A 244 -1.30 -14.81 -30.30
N LYS A 245 -1.39 -14.96 -28.95
CA LYS A 245 -0.34 -15.64 -28.17
C LYS A 245 -0.25 -17.16 -28.43
N ASP A 246 -1.34 -17.77 -28.84
CA ASP A 246 -1.32 -19.21 -29.22
C ASP A 246 -0.57 -19.46 -30.53
N CYS A 247 -0.31 -18.39 -31.29
CA CYS A 247 0.43 -18.47 -32.55
C CYS A 247 1.95 -18.33 -32.36
N ASP A 248 2.45 -17.96 -31.19
CA ASP A 248 3.87 -17.73 -30.92
C ASP A 248 4.74 -18.90 -31.38
N LYS A 249 4.34 -20.11 -31.00
CA LYS A 249 5.09 -21.33 -31.41
C LYS A 249 5.17 -21.52 -32.92
N ASP A 250 4.04 -21.39 -33.60
CA ASP A 250 3.95 -21.63 -35.05
C ASP A 250 4.70 -20.54 -35.83
N ILE A 251 4.67 -19.30 -35.35
CA ILE A 251 5.45 -18.18 -35.89
C ILE A 251 6.95 -18.46 -35.75
N MET A 252 7.41 -18.89 -34.59
CA MET A 252 8.81 -19.25 -34.36
C MET A 252 9.26 -20.44 -35.24
N ASP A 253 8.44 -21.48 -35.34
CA ASP A 253 8.73 -22.66 -36.13
C ASP A 253 8.79 -22.31 -37.64
N ARG A 254 7.93 -21.42 -38.11
CA ARG A 254 7.98 -20.86 -39.47
C ARG A 254 9.26 -20.08 -39.71
N LEU A 255 9.62 -19.14 -38.85
CA LEU A 255 10.83 -18.34 -38.96
C LEU A 255 12.08 -19.23 -38.95
N LYS A 256 12.09 -20.31 -38.17
CA LYS A 256 13.17 -21.30 -38.18
C LYS A 256 13.25 -22.03 -39.52
N LYS A 257 12.11 -22.47 -40.06
CA LYS A 257 12.05 -23.18 -41.37
C LYS A 257 12.50 -22.26 -42.52
N GLU A 258 12.17 -20.97 -42.44
CA GLU A 258 12.58 -19.96 -43.42
C GLU A 258 14.02 -19.45 -43.20
N GLY A 259 14.75 -19.99 -42.22
CA GLY A 259 16.11 -19.58 -41.89
C GLY A 259 16.23 -18.17 -41.32
N LYS A 260 15.13 -17.59 -40.84
CA LYS A 260 15.10 -16.22 -40.29
C LYS A 260 15.32 -16.15 -38.77
N LEU A 261 15.20 -17.30 -38.08
CA LEU A 261 15.41 -17.40 -36.63
C LEU A 261 16.89 -17.68 -36.35
N VAL A 262 17.59 -16.75 -35.65
CA VAL A 262 19.01 -16.87 -35.30
C VAL A 262 19.17 -17.54 -33.92
N LYS A 263 18.41 -17.10 -32.91
CA LYS A 263 18.53 -17.61 -31.54
C LYS A 263 17.15 -17.70 -30.89
N ARG A 264 16.97 -18.72 -30.05
CA ARG A 264 15.77 -18.88 -29.21
C ARG A 264 16.18 -19.09 -27.78
N ASP A 265 15.67 -18.22 -26.90
CA ASP A 265 15.87 -18.23 -25.46
C ASP A 265 14.52 -18.18 -24.75
N THR A 266 14.57 -18.15 -23.44
CA THR A 266 13.40 -17.94 -22.57
C THR A 266 13.73 -16.89 -21.54
N VAL A 267 12.83 -15.96 -21.32
CA VAL A 267 12.98 -14.90 -20.31
C VAL A 267 11.91 -15.05 -19.22
N VAL A 268 12.32 -14.87 -17.98
CA VAL A 268 11.42 -14.79 -16.82
C VAL A 268 11.28 -13.34 -16.42
N HIS A 269 10.08 -12.82 -16.44
CA HIS A 269 9.82 -11.42 -16.15
C HIS A 269 8.45 -11.21 -15.49
N GLN A 270 8.25 -10.02 -14.91
CA GLN A 270 6.95 -9.61 -14.38
C GLN A 270 6.03 -9.23 -15.53
N TYR A 271 4.96 -10.01 -15.74
CA TYR A 271 3.99 -9.81 -16.82
C TYR A 271 2.63 -9.38 -16.27
N PRO A 272 1.98 -8.35 -16.84
CA PRO A 272 0.69 -7.89 -16.37
C PRO A 272 -0.43 -8.86 -16.73
N HIS A 273 -1.29 -9.12 -15.73
CA HIS A 273 -2.51 -9.93 -15.88
C HIS A 273 -3.73 -9.11 -15.46
N CYS A 274 -4.87 -9.45 -15.97
CA CYS A 274 -6.13 -8.83 -15.56
C CYS A 274 -6.39 -9.13 -14.07
N TRP A 275 -6.53 -8.10 -13.26
CA TRP A 275 -6.79 -8.23 -11.83
C TRP A 275 -8.08 -8.99 -11.52
N ARG A 276 -9.07 -8.95 -12.44
CA ARG A 276 -10.37 -9.61 -12.28
C ARG A 276 -10.38 -11.07 -12.71
N CYS A 277 -9.89 -11.39 -13.91
CA CYS A 277 -10.00 -12.75 -14.48
C CYS A 277 -8.67 -13.51 -14.53
N GLY A 278 -7.54 -12.87 -14.22
CA GLY A 278 -6.22 -13.48 -14.22
C GLY A 278 -5.63 -13.77 -15.61
N SER A 279 -6.30 -13.36 -16.70
CA SER A 279 -5.77 -13.55 -18.08
C SER A 279 -4.60 -12.61 -18.35
N PRO A 280 -3.59 -13.02 -19.11
CA PRO A 280 -2.51 -12.14 -19.53
C PRO A 280 -3.07 -11.01 -20.41
N LEU A 281 -2.53 -9.81 -20.24
CA LEU A 281 -2.96 -8.63 -20.97
C LEU A 281 -2.23 -8.52 -22.31
N ILE A 282 -2.88 -7.85 -23.26
CA ILE A 282 -2.32 -7.46 -24.55
C ILE A 282 -2.31 -5.93 -24.60
N TYR A 283 -1.20 -5.32 -24.98
CA TYR A 283 -1.16 -3.91 -25.29
C TYR A 283 -1.63 -3.70 -26.72
N ARG A 284 -2.57 -2.78 -26.94
CA ARG A 284 -3.12 -2.46 -28.27
C ARG A 284 -3.68 -1.05 -28.36
N GLY A 285 -3.77 -0.52 -29.58
CA GLY A 285 -4.31 0.81 -29.87
C GLY A 285 -5.82 0.86 -29.73
N ILE A 286 -6.36 1.46 -28.68
CA ILE A 286 -7.81 1.52 -28.43
C ILE A 286 -8.26 2.96 -28.22
N GLY A 287 -9.38 3.30 -28.87
CA GLY A 287 -10.14 4.50 -28.51
C GLY A 287 -10.76 4.35 -27.14
N SER A 288 -10.60 5.34 -26.28
CA SER A 288 -11.16 5.39 -24.93
C SER A 288 -11.47 6.82 -24.52
N TRP A 289 -12.29 6.98 -23.50
CA TRP A 289 -12.52 8.26 -22.85
C TRP A 289 -11.57 8.42 -21.68
N PHE A 290 -11.01 9.62 -21.56
CA PHE A 290 -9.98 9.92 -20.56
C PHE A 290 -10.35 11.13 -19.73
N VAL A 291 -9.88 11.13 -18.47
CA VAL A 291 -9.74 12.32 -17.64
C VAL A 291 -8.29 12.76 -17.69
N LYS A 292 -8.04 14.03 -18.02
CA LYS A 292 -6.72 14.64 -17.96
C LYS A 292 -6.22 14.65 -16.52
N VAL A 293 -5.09 14.03 -16.29
CA VAL A 293 -4.43 13.95 -14.97
C VAL A 293 -2.96 14.37 -15.08
N ALA A 294 -2.34 14.09 -16.23
CA ALA A 294 -0.93 14.38 -16.46
C ALA A 294 -0.58 15.87 -16.33
N ASP A 295 -1.50 16.77 -16.66
CA ASP A 295 -1.32 18.22 -16.54
C ASP A 295 -1.67 18.77 -15.14
N GLU A 296 -2.19 17.93 -14.23
CA GLU A 296 -2.73 18.32 -12.92
C GLU A 296 -1.84 17.90 -11.74
N HIS A 297 -0.61 17.45 -11.97
CA HIS A 297 0.29 16.93 -10.95
C HIS A 297 0.49 17.88 -9.76
N GLU A 298 0.66 19.18 -10.02
CA GLU A 298 0.85 20.20 -8.98
C GLU A 298 -0.38 20.30 -8.07
N ARG A 299 -1.58 20.29 -8.66
CA ARG A 299 -2.85 20.31 -7.90
C ARG A 299 -3.01 19.09 -7.04
N LEU A 300 -2.70 17.91 -7.58
CA LEU A 300 -2.77 16.64 -6.84
C LEU A 300 -1.77 16.60 -5.68
N LEU A 301 -0.54 17.04 -5.90
CA LEU A 301 0.49 17.12 -4.86
C LEU A 301 0.14 18.15 -3.78
N LYS A 302 -0.46 19.29 -4.18
CA LYS A 302 -0.97 20.29 -3.23
C LYS A 302 -2.09 19.72 -2.36
N ALA A 303 -3.03 18.98 -2.93
CA ALA A 303 -4.07 18.30 -2.16
C ALA A 303 -3.47 17.26 -1.19
N ASN A 304 -2.54 16.43 -1.68
CA ASN A 304 -1.83 15.44 -0.85
C ASN A 304 -1.04 16.09 0.30
N SER A 305 -0.48 17.29 0.10
CA SER A 305 0.27 18.00 1.16
C SER A 305 -0.59 18.32 2.39
N GLN A 306 -1.90 18.47 2.22
CA GLN A 306 -2.86 18.79 3.27
C GLN A 306 -3.35 17.55 4.06
N ILE A 307 -3.06 16.35 3.57
CA ILE A 307 -3.48 15.08 4.19
C ILE A 307 -2.46 14.66 5.25
N LYS A 308 -2.95 14.27 6.43
CA LYS A 308 -2.15 13.59 7.45
C LYS A 308 -2.17 12.08 7.18
N TRP A 309 -1.00 11.52 6.87
CA TRP A 309 -0.83 10.10 6.59
C TRP A 309 -0.25 9.37 7.79
N GLN A 310 -0.82 8.23 8.11
CA GLN A 310 -0.28 7.30 9.10
C GLN A 310 -0.04 5.93 8.42
N PRO A 311 1.24 5.55 8.23
CA PRO A 311 2.47 6.26 8.60
C PRO A 311 2.85 7.41 7.64
N ALA A 312 3.53 8.42 8.17
CA ALA A 312 3.83 9.66 7.46
C ALA A 312 4.65 9.48 6.16
N HIS A 313 5.52 8.47 6.08
CA HIS A 313 6.38 8.23 4.92
C HIS A 313 5.61 7.89 3.62
N ILE A 314 4.35 7.47 3.72
CA ILE A 314 3.49 7.19 2.56
C ILE A 314 3.23 8.46 1.75
N LYS A 315 3.09 9.61 2.42
CA LYS A 315 2.74 10.90 1.83
C LYS A 315 3.62 11.29 0.65
N GLU A 316 4.93 11.36 0.88
CA GLU A 316 5.90 11.77 -0.13
C GLU A 316 6.55 10.58 -0.85
N GLY A 317 6.56 9.43 -0.17
CA GLY A 317 7.14 8.20 -0.68
C GLY A 317 6.27 7.55 -1.76
N ARG A 318 5.51 6.54 -1.36
CA ARG A 318 4.75 5.71 -2.32
C ARG A 318 3.63 6.47 -3.01
N PHE A 319 2.84 7.26 -2.27
CA PHE A 319 1.70 7.98 -2.84
C PHE A 319 2.13 9.25 -3.59
N GLY A 320 2.99 10.08 -3.01
CA GLY A 320 3.48 11.29 -3.66
C GLY A 320 4.21 11.01 -4.98
N LYS A 321 5.08 9.98 -5.00
CA LYS A 321 5.75 9.56 -6.25
C LYS A 321 4.76 9.04 -7.30
N TRP A 322 3.70 8.37 -6.88
CA TRP A 322 2.65 7.93 -7.79
C TRP A 322 1.90 9.12 -8.42
N LEU A 323 1.52 10.11 -7.61
CA LEU A 323 0.85 11.33 -8.10
C LEU A 323 1.74 12.12 -9.06
N ALA A 324 3.02 12.26 -8.75
CA ALA A 324 3.98 12.98 -9.60
C ALA A 324 4.19 12.33 -10.98
N GLY A 325 3.96 11.02 -11.10
CA GLY A 325 4.07 10.28 -12.36
C GLY A 325 2.71 9.83 -12.93
N ALA A 326 1.60 10.36 -12.43
CA ALA A 326 0.28 9.94 -12.86
C ALA A 326 0.03 10.30 -14.34
N ARG A 327 -0.53 9.36 -15.09
CA ARG A 327 -0.93 9.53 -16.49
C ARG A 327 -2.44 9.81 -16.57
N ASP A 328 -2.88 10.26 -17.74
CA ASP A 328 -4.30 10.43 -17.99
C ASP A 328 -5.07 9.14 -17.72
N TRP A 329 -6.21 9.29 -17.08
CA TRP A 329 -7.01 8.17 -16.61
C TRP A 329 -8.02 7.73 -17.65
N ALA A 330 -7.86 6.52 -18.21
CA ALA A 330 -8.85 5.91 -19.09
C ALA A 330 -10.07 5.46 -18.26
N ILE A 331 -11.18 6.14 -18.42
CA ILE A 331 -12.41 5.97 -17.62
C ILE A 331 -13.48 5.11 -18.28
N SER A 332 -13.36 4.78 -19.56
CA SER A 332 -14.36 3.98 -20.26
C SER A 332 -14.05 2.49 -20.22
N ARG A 333 -15.09 1.66 -20.09
CA ARG A 333 -15.03 0.20 -20.08
C ARG A 333 -16.06 -0.39 -21.02
N ASN A 334 -15.66 -1.37 -21.82
CA ASN A 334 -16.55 -2.13 -22.68
C ASN A 334 -17.19 -3.26 -21.88
N ARG A 335 -18.17 -2.92 -21.06
CA ARG A 335 -18.91 -3.86 -20.20
C ARG A 335 -20.39 -3.60 -20.30
N TYR A 336 -21.18 -4.62 -20.05
CA TYR A 336 -22.64 -4.47 -20.02
C TYR A 336 -23.08 -3.80 -18.71
N TRP A 337 -22.55 -4.25 -17.57
CA TRP A 337 -22.95 -3.82 -16.24
C TRP A 337 -21.97 -2.78 -15.68
N GLY A 338 -22.52 -1.66 -15.24
CA GLY A 338 -21.81 -0.53 -14.67
C GLY A 338 -22.58 0.76 -14.92
N ASN A 339 -22.14 1.88 -14.33
CA ASN A 339 -22.76 3.17 -14.55
C ASN A 339 -22.44 3.67 -15.97
N PRO A 340 -23.46 3.92 -16.83
CA PRO A 340 -23.26 4.39 -18.20
C PRO A 340 -22.60 5.76 -18.24
N ILE A 341 -21.62 5.94 -19.11
CA ILE A 341 -21.02 7.26 -19.36
C ILE A 341 -22.07 8.16 -20.02
N PRO A 342 -22.37 9.35 -19.46
CA PRO A 342 -23.47 10.20 -19.93
C PRO A 342 -23.07 11.07 -21.13
N ILE A 343 -22.47 10.48 -22.15
CA ILE A 343 -22.06 11.18 -23.37
C ILE A 343 -22.90 10.69 -24.54
N TRP A 344 -23.57 11.62 -25.19
CA TRP A 344 -24.31 11.41 -26.46
C TRP A 344 -23.48 11.96 -27.61
N LYS A 345 -23.30 11.15 -28.65
CA LYS A 345 -22.50 11.49 -29.84
C LYS A 345 -23.37 11.40 -31.08
N CYS A 346 -23.26 12.42 -31.95
CA CYS A 346 -23.99 12.47 -33.21
C CYS A 346 -23.33 11.54 -34.24
N SER A 347 -24.16 10.69 -34.91
CA SER A 347 -23.69 9.79 -35.96
C SER A 347 -23.25 10.51 -37.23
N ASP A 348 -23.79 11.73 -37.47
CA ASP A 348 -23.63 12.42 -38.75
C ASP A 348 -22.46 13.43 -38.72
N CYS A 349 -22.27 14.12 -37.60
CA CYS A 349 -21.22 15.15 -37.50
C CYS A 349 -20.21 14.93 -36.37
N ASN A 350 -20.30 13.80 -35.66
CA ASN A 350 -19.43 13.45 -34.55
C ASN A 350 -19.43 14.44 -33.36
N ASP A 351 -20.35 15.40 -33.35
CA ASP A 351 -20.51 16.28 -32.20
C ASP A 351 -20.90 15.50 -30.94
N ALA A 352 -20.38 15.88 -29.77
CA ALA A 352 -20.58 15.15 -28.53
C ALA A 352 -21.09 16.07 -27.41
N LEU A 353 -22.01 15.55 -26.60
CA LEU A 353 -22.65 16.23 -25.50
C LEU A 353 -22.58 15.36 -24.24
N CYS A 354 -22.11 15.90 -23.12
CA CYS A 354 -22.19 15.26 -21.82
C CYS A 354 -23.42 15.76 -21.06
N VAL A 355 -24.20 14.86 -20.45
CA VAL A 355 -25.39 15.14 -19.65
C VAL A 355 -25.09 14.97 -18.18
N GLY A 356 -25.53 15.89 -17.32
CA GLY A 356 -25.17 15.91 -15.90
C GLY A 356 -26.27 15.53 -14.93
N SER A 357 -27.53 15.33 -15.42
CA SER A 357 -28.66 14.97 -14.55
C SER A 357 -29.78 14.31 -15.32
N ARG A 358 -30.68 13.64 -14.59
CA ARG A 358 -31.94 13.10 -15.14
C ARG A 358 -32.81 14.20 -15.75
N LYS A 359 -32.88 15.34 -15.06
CA LYS A 359 -33.65 16.51 -15.52
C LYS A 359 -33.06 17.13 -16.80
N GLU A 360 -31.71 17.27 -16.88
CA GLU A 360 -31.06 17.74 -18.11
C GLU A 360 -31.35 16.79 -19.29
N LEU A 361 -31.37 15.47 -19.04
CA LEU A 361 -31.68 14.50 -20.09
C LEU A 361 -33.14 14.64 -20.54
N GLU A 362 -34.06 14.85 -19.62
CA GLU A 362 -35.49 15.11 -19.95
C GLU A 362 -35.64 16.37 -20.80
N GLU A 363 -34.97 17.46 -20.41
CA GLU A 363 -35.03 18.72 -21.16
C GLU A 363 -34.49 18.59 -22.60
N LEU A 364 -33.51 17.71 -22.80
CA LEU A 364 -32.86 17.50 -24.10
C LEU A 364 -33.56 16.47 -24.98
N SER A 365 -34.20 15.46 -24.39
CA SER A 365 -34.75 14.30 -25.09
C SER A 365 -36.28 14.23 -25.03
N GLY A 366 -36.93 14.93 -24.09
CA GLY A 366 -38.33 14.77 -23.75
C GLY A 366 -38.67 13.54 -22.93
N VAL A 367 -37.64 12.80 -22.41
CA VAL A 367 -37.82 11.58 -21.64
C VAL A 367 -37.11 11.68 -20.30
N TYR A 368 -37.86 11.59 -19.19
CA TYR A 368 -37.25 11.49 -17.85
C TYR A 368 -36.89 10.03 -17.56
N PRO A 369 -35.60 9.73 -17.26
CA PRO A 369 -35.18 8.36 -16.92
C PRO A 369 -35.36 8.10 -15.42
N GLU A 370 -36.22 7.17 -15.05
CA GLU A 370 -36.34 6.67 -13.66
C GLU A 370 -35.10 5.85 -13.24
N ASP A 371 -34.54 5.11 -14.19
CA ASP A 371 -33.38 4.25 -14.00
C ASP A 371 -32.31 4.62 -15.02
N LEU A 372 -31.06 4.81 -14.52
CA LEU A 372 -29.90 5.23 -15.32
C LEU A 372 -29.09 4.07 -15.86
N HIS A 373 -29.47 2.81 -15.62
CA HIS A 373 -28.75 1.67 -16.17
C HIS A 373 -28.83 1.61 -17.71
N LYS A 374 -27.83 1.03 -18.30
CA LYS A 374 -27.58 0.98 -19.74
C LYS A 374 -28.80 0.57 -20.57
N GLN A 375 -29.53 -0.44 -20.14
CA GLN A 375 -30.72 -0.94 -20.86
C GLN A 375 -31.88 0.06 -21.00
N PHE A 376 -31.86 1.08 -20.15
CA PHE A 376 -32.85 2.16 -20.21
C PHE A 376 -32.34 3.37 -20.98
N VAL A 377 -31.17 3.90 -20.61
CA VAL A 377 -30.62 5.15 -21.18
C VAL A 377 -30.09 5.01 -22.60
N ASP A 378 -29.67 3.81 -23.04
CA ASP A 378 -29.22 3.56 -24.41
C ASP A 378 -30.34 3.73 -25.45
N LYS A 379 -31.59 3.69 -25.03
CA LYS A 379 -32.78 3.91 -25.87
C LYS A 379 -33.13 5.39 -26.07
N ILE A 380 -32.54 6.26 -25.23
CA ILE A 380 -32.84 7.69 -25.25
C ILE A 380 -31.91 8.38 -26.26
N THR A 381 -32.51 9.06 -27.22
CA THR A 381 -31.80 9.85 -28.24
C THR A 381 -32.02 11.33 -28.03
N ILE A 382 -31.06 12.15 -28.44
CA ILE A 382 -31.10 13.61 -28.34
C ILE A 382 -30.93 14.19 -29.76
N PRO A 383 -31.74 15.19 -30.16
CA PRO A 383 -31.55 15.91 -31.42
C PRO A 383 -30.22 16.67 -31.41
N CYS A 384 -29.40 16.50 -32.43
CA CYS A 384 -28.13 17.25 -32.55
C CYS A 384 -28.38 18.73 -32.89
N LYS A 385 -27.98 19.62 -31.99
CA LYS A 385 -28.14 21.07 -32.19
C LYS A 385 -27.28 21.62 -33.34
N LYS A 386 -26.19 20.91 -33.73
CA LYS A 386 -25.27 21.36 -34.75
C LYS A 386 -25.69 21.01 -36.18
N CYS A 387 -26.23 19.84 -36.42
CA CYS A 387 -26.55 19.37 -37.76
C CYS A 387 -28.01 18.90 -37.93
N GLY A 388 -28.82 18.85 -36.85
CA GLY A 388 -30.18 18.30 -36.85
C GLY A 388 -30.28 16.78 -36.85
N GLY A 389 -29.13 16.08 -36.88
CA GLY A 389 -29.07 14.62 -36.82
C GLY A 389 -29.42 14.06 -35.45
N THR A 390 -29.25 12.75 -35.26
CA THR A 390 -29.57 12.05 -34.00
C THR A 390 -28.31 11.73 -33.22
N MET A 391 -28.26 12.14 -31.95
CA MET A 391 -27.23 11.76 -31.01
C MET A 391 -27.67 10.53 -30.23
N LYS A 392 -26.79 9.55 -30.14
CA LYS A 392 -26.94 8.33 -29.34
C LYS A 392 -25.90 8.29 -28.24
N ARG A 393 -26.23 7.68 -27.09
CA ARG A 393 -25.28 7.49 -26.03
C ARG A 393 -24.15 6.55 -26.49
N ILE A 394 -22.91 6.83 -26.10
CA ILE A 394 -21.77 5.93 -26.33
C ILE A 394 -21.96 4.61 -25.57
N PRO A 395 -21.50 3.46 -26.12
CA PRO A 395 -21.82 2.15 -25.53
C PRO A 395 -21.11 1.83 -24.21
N GLU A 396 -20.10 2.59 -23.87
CA GLU A 396 -19.23 2.34 -22.72
C GLU A 396 -19.92 2.66 -21.37
N VAL A 397 -19.42 2.04 -20.32
CA VAL A 397 -19.71 2.35 -18.92
C VAL A 397 -18.45 2.88 -18.22
N PHE A 398 -18.62 3.52 -17.07
CA PHE A 398 -17.47 4.00 -16.29
C PHE A 398 -16.61 2.85 -15.74
N ASP A 399 -15.34 3.15 -15.54
CA ASP A 399 -14.47 2.43 -14.63
C ASP A 399 -15.07 2.42 -13.22
N CYS A 400 -15.15 1.26 -12.57
CA CYS A 400 -15.68 1.15 -11.20
C CYS A 400 -14.91 2.02 -10.19
N TRP A 401 -13.67 2.39 -10.49
CA TRP A 401 -12.89 3.32 -9.68
C TRP A 401 -13.36 4.78 -9.81
N PHE A 402 -14.03 5.13 -10.90
CA PHE A 402 -14.70 6.43 -11.03
C PHE A 402 -15.91 6.51 -10.09
N GLU A 403 -16.66 5.42 -9.96
CA GLU A 403 -17.79 5.31 -9.03
C GLU A 403 -17.30 5.39 -7.57
N SER A 404 -16.33 4.57 -7.19
CA SER A 404 -15.80 4.57 -5.83
C SER A 404 -15.07 5.87 -5.46
N GLY A 405 -14.40 6.52 -6.42
CA GLY A 405 -13.78 7.82 -6.24
C GLY A 405 -14.79 8.97 -6.08
N SER A 406 -16.02 8.78 -6.57
CA SER A 406 -17.15 9.74 -6.44
C SER A 406 -17.95 9.56 -5.15
N MET A 407 -17.68 8.51 -4.36
CA MET A 407 -18.47 8.14 -3.19
C MET A 407 -18.71 9.28 -2.20
N PRO A 408 -17.75 10.16 -1.86
CA PRO A 408 -17.97 11.17 -0.81
C PRO A 408 -19.17 12.08 -1.08
N TYR A 409 -19.43 12.40 -2.34
CA TYR A 409 -20.53 13.24 -2.78
C TYR A 409 -21.73 12.45 -3.32
N ALA A 410 -21.48 11.34 -4.00
CA ALA A 410 -22.54 10.54 -4.60
C ALA A 410 -23.42 9.83 -3.57
N GLN A 411 -22.89 9.42 -2.42
CA GLN A 411 -23.68 8.84 -1.33
C GLN A 411 -24.67 9.82 -0.70
N GLN A 412 -24.47 11.11 -0.88
CA GLN A 412 -25.34 12.18 -0.38
C GLN A 412 -26.28 12.73 -1.48
N HIS A 413 -26.24 12.14 -2.69
CA HIS A 413 -26.92 12.65 -3.88
C HIS A 413 -26.57 14.13 -4.17
N TYR A 414 -25.34 14.54 -3.84
CA TYR A 414 -24.84 15.88 -4.11
C TYR A 414 -24.64 16.08 -5.63
N PRO A 415 -24.94 17.25 -6.21
CA PRO A 415 -25.45 18.49 -5.58
C PRO A 415 -26.97 18.61 -5.54
N PHE A 416 -27.70 17.56 -5.90
CA PHE A 416 -29.16 17.59 -6.05
C PHE A 416 -29.89 17.60 -4.71
N GLU A 417 -29.34 16.90 -3.73
CA GLU A 417 -29.81 16.79 -2.35
C GLU A 417 -28.66 16.95 -1.36
N ASN A 418 -29.00 17.14 -0.08
CA ASN A 418 -28.05 17.18 1.06
C ASN A 418 -26.83 18.10 0.89
N LYS A 419 -26.98 19.18 0.11
CA LYS A 419 -25.86 20.06 -0.25
C LYS A 419 -25.20 20.68 0.98
N GLU A 420 -25.97 21.26 1.90
CA GLU A 420 -25.43 21.89 3.11
C GLU A 420 -24.73 20.87 4.02
N TYR A 421 -25.30 19.68 4.16
CA TYR A 421 -24.69 18.59 4.91
C TYR A 421 -23.34 18.21 4.30
N PHE A 422 -23.29 17.95 3.00
CA PHE A 422 -22.05 17.61 2.32
C PHE A 422 -20.99 18.71 2.47
N GLU A 423 -21.32 19.96 2.18
CA GLU A 423 -20.37 21.08 2.23
C GLU A 423 -19.80 21.33 3.63
N SER A 424 -20.55 21.02 4.69
CA SER A 424 -20.09 21.13 6.08
C SER A 424 -19.23 19.93 6.56
N HIS A 425 -19.35 18.77 5.92
CA HIS A 425 -18.65 17.54 6.30
C HIS A 425 -17.53 17.12 5.32
N PHE A 426 -17.32 17.89 4.25
CA PHE A 426 -16.28 17.62 3.27
C PHE A 426 -15.10 18.59 3.40
N PRO A 427 -13.85 18.11 3.42
CA PRO A 427 -13.35 16.72 3.27
C PRO A 427 -13.69 15.80 4.45
N ALA A 428 -13.79 14.50 4.22
CA ALA A 428 -13.98 13.51 5.27
C ALA A 428 -12.87 13.61 6.34
N ASP A 429 -13.22 13.38 7.61
CA ASP A 429 -12.24 13.49 8.69
C ASP A 429 -11.18 12.41 8.61
N PHE A 430 -11.56 11.16 8.25
CA PHE A 430 -10.60 10.09 8.15
C PHE A 430 -11.09 8.96 7.22
N ILE A 431 -10.11 8.28 6.60
CA ILE A 431 -10.30 6.99 5.90
C ILE A 431 -9.20 6.01 6.28
N SER A 432 -9.45 4.71 6.11
CA SER A 432 -8.45 3.66 6.33
C SER A 432 -8.65 2.52 5.35
N GLU A 433 -7.58 2.13 4.66
CA GLU A 433 -7.53 0.97 3.76
C GLU A 433 -6.11 0.43 3.63
N GLY A 434 -5.92 -0.61 2.82
CA GLY A 434 -4.63 -1.23 2.56
C GLY A 434 -3.67 -0.38 1.73
N LEU A 435 -2.39 -0.70 1.80
CA LEU A 435 -1.30 -0.02 1.09
C LEU A 435 -1.46 -0.05 -0.44
N ASP A 436 -2.11 -1.07 -1.00
CA ASP A 436 -2.42 -1.19 -2.42
C ASP A 436 -3.34 -0.06 -2.89
N GLN A 437 -4.17 0.52 -2.02
CA GLN A 437 -5.08 1.62 -2.34
C GLN A 437 -4.39 2.97 -2.61
N THR A 438 -3.08 3.07 -2.37
CA THR A 438 -2.27 4.18 -2.89
C THR A 438 -2.26 4.23 -4.43
N ARG A 439 -2.56 3.10 -5.09
CA ARG A 439 -2.75 2.98 -6.54
C ARG A 439 -4.16 2.52 -6.90
N GLY A 440 -5.14 2.87 -6.08
CA GLY A 440 -6.55 2.52 -6.24
C GLY A 440 -7.43 3.62 -5.66
N TRP A 441 -8.16 3.33 -4.61
CA TRP A 441 -9.19 4.22 -4.07
C TRP A 441 -8.65 5.58 -3.58
N PHE A 442 -7.51 5.61 -2.86
CA PHE A 442 -6.93 6.89 -2.42
C PHE A 442 -6.56 7.80 -3.60
N TYR A 443 -6.06 7.19 -4.69
CA TYR A 443 -5.72 7.91 -5.90
C TYR A 443 -6.96 8.51 -6.57
N THR A 444 -8.00 7.70 -6.79
CA THR A 444 -9.22 8.15 -7.48
C THR A 444 -10.00 9.18 -6.69
N LEU A 445 -10.09 9.02 -5.35
CA LEU A 445 -10.63 10.05 -4.45
C LEU A 445 -9.88 11.38 -4.60
N THR A 446 -8.53 11.33 -4.61
CA THR A 446 -7.70 12.53 -4.71
C THR A 446 -7.87 13.21 -6.07
N VAL A 447 -7.86 12.44 -7.18
CA VAL A 447 -8.03 12.99 -8.52
C VAL A 447 -9.37 13.71 -8.66
N LEU A 448 -10.47 13.06 -8.28
CA LEU A 448 -11.79 13.66 -8.46
C LEU A 448 -12.03 14.86 -7.53
N ALA A 449 -11.72 14.73 -6.24
CA ALA A 449 -11.90 15.81 -5.28
C ALA A 449 -11.07 17.05 -5.59
N SER A 450 -9.79 16.87 -5.95
CA SER A 450 -8.91 17.97 -6.32
C SER A 450 -9.43 18.72 -7.55
N ASN A 451 -9.89 18.00 -8.55
CA ASN A 451 -10.39 18.60 -9.78
C ASN A 451 -11.78 19.21 -9.66
N LEU A 452 -12.62 18.70 -8.77
CA LEU A 452 -13.95 19.26 -8.53
C LEU A 452 -13.95 20.45 -7.58
N PHE A 453 -13.22 20.34 -6.45
CA PHE A 453 -13.34 21.24 -5.31
C PHE A 453 -12.04 21.96 -4.92
N ASP A 454 -10.92 21.67 -5.58
CA ASP A 454 -9.57 22.16 -5.21
C ASP A 454 -9.18 21.83 -3.75
N LYS A 455 -9.66 20.69 -3.26
CA LYS A 455 -9.46 20.20 -1.89
C LYS A 455 -9.14 18.71 -1.90
N PRO A 456 -8.47 18.16 -0.87
CA PRO A 456 -8.39 16.71 -0.69
C PRO A 456 -9.76 16.12 -0.40
N ALA A 457 -9.96 14.83 -0.66
CA ALA A 457 -11.20 14.13 -0.33
C ALA A 457 -11.31 13.81 1.17
N PHE A 458 -10.19 13.72 1.86
CA PHE A 458 -10.06 13.34 3.28
C PHE A 458 -8.90 14.08 3.93
N LYS A 459 -8.99 14.26 5.26
CA LYS A 459 -7.99 14.98 6.07
C LYS A 459 -6.92 14.03 6.62
N ASN A 460 -7.32 12.82 7.02
CA ASN A 460 -6.46 11.84 7.65
C ASN A 460 -6.61 10.48 6.95
N CYS A 461 -5.51 9.73 6.83
CA CYS A 461 -5.50 8.40 6.24
C CYS A 461 -4.62 7.44 7.02
N ILE A 462 -5.21 6.36 7.54
CA ILE A 462 -4.48 5.22 8.08
C ILE A 462 -4.28 4.21 6.96
N VAL A 463 -3.02 3.89 6.67
CA VAL A 463 -2.65 2.92 5.64
C VAL A 463 -2.24 1.62 6.29
N ASN A 464 -3.00 0.57 6.03
CA ASN A 464 -2.72 -0.75 6.56
C ASN A 464 -1.78 -1.53 5.64
N GLY A 465 -0.87 -2.31 6.26
CA GLY A 465 -0.06 -3.30 5.58
C GLY A 465 -0.85 -4.54 5.17
N ILE A 466 -0.16 -5.54 4.68
CA ILE A 466 -0.77 -6.80 4.22
C ILE A 466 -0.71 -7.84 5.33
N VAL A 467 -1.84 -8.50 5.58
CA VAL A 467 -1.92 -9.66 6.48
C VAL A 467 -1.64 -10.93 5.67
N LEU A 468 -0.52 -11.56 5.95
CA LEU A 468 -0.09 -12.83 5.35
C LEU A 468 -0.50 -14.01 6.22
N ALA A 469 -0.60 -15.18 5.64
CA ALA A 469 -0.75 -16.42 6.39
C ALA A 469 0.51 -16.71 7.23
N SER A 470 0.42 -17.63 8.18
CA SER A 470 1.53 -18.00 9.06
C SER A 470 2.79 -18.47 8.31
N ASP A 471 2.61 -19.03 7.11
CA ASP A 471 3.69 -19.45 6.20
C ASP A 471 4.33 -18.30 5.39
N GLY A 472 3.86 -17.06 5.58
CA GLY A 472 4.34 -15.86 4.89
C GLY A 472 3.80 -15.67 3.47
N ARG A 473 2.91 -16.54 3.01
CA ARG A 473 2.24 -16.38 1.71
C ARG A 473 0.95 -15.59 1.85
N LYS A 474 0.50 -15.01 0.74
CA LYS A 474 -0.81 -14.33 0.68
C LYS A 474 -1.92 -15.32 1.06
N MET A 475 -2.84 -14.88 1.91
CA MET A 475 -4.02 -15.66 2.26
C MET A 475 -4.86 -15.95 1.02
N SER A 476 -5.23 -17.21 0.82
CA SER A 476 -6.02 -17.64 -0.33
C SER A 476 -6.97 -18.78 0.04
N LYS A 477 -8.23 -18.65 -0.37
CA LYS A 477 -9.23 -19.73 -0.22
C LYS A 477 -8.81 -21.00 -0.94
N SER A 478 -8.14 -20.89 -2.09
CA SER A 478 -7.63 -22.03 -2.85
C SER A 478 -6.49 -22.76 -2.13
N LEU A 479 -5.64 -22.03 -1.39
CA LEU A 479 -4.53 -22.60 -0.62
C LEU A 479 -4.95 -23.08 0.77
N ARG A 480 -6.12 -22.67 1.26
CA ARG A 480 -6.63 -22.98 2.62
C ARG A 480 -5.58 -22.72 3.71
N ASN A 481 -4.83 -21.64 3.57
CA ASN A 481 -3.69 -21.32 4.41
C ASN A 481 -4.01 -20.29 5.51
N TYR A 482 -5.27 -20.08 5.82
CA TYR A 482 -5.73 -19.24 6.93
C TYR A 482 -7.03 -19.79 7.54
N THR A 483 -7.28 -19.47 8.81
CA THR A 483 -8.54 -19.78 9.49
C THR A 483 -9.63 -18.82 9.02
N ASP A 484 -10.84 -19.33 8.78
CA ASP A 484 -11.97 -18.45 8.46
C ASP A 484 -12.17 -17.40 9.56
N PRO A 485 -12.37 -16.11 9.22
CA PRO A 485 -12.50 -15.05 10.22
C PRO A 485 -13.61 -15.30 11.25
N ASN A 486 -14.75 -15.89 10.86
CA ASN A 486 -15.83 -16.18 11.79
C ASN A 486 -15.44 -17.33 12.75
N GLU A 487 -14.73 -18.33 12.24
CA GLU A 487 -14.19 -19.40 13.07
C GLU A 487 -13.15 -18.88 14.08
N ALA A 488 -12.25 -17.99 13.61
CA ALA A 488 -11.27 -17.35 14.47
C ALA A 488 -11.93 -16.48 15.55
N ILE A 489 -12.95 -15.70 15.22
CA ILE A 489 -13.74 -14.88 16.17
C ILE A 489 -14.39 -15.77 17.23
N ASN A 490 -15.01 -16.86 16.83
CA ASN A 490 -15.69 -17.77 17.76
C ASN A 490 -14.72 -18.51 18.70
N LYS A 491 -13.48 -18.79 18.24
CA LYS A 491 -12.46 -19.49 19.05
C LYS A 491 -11.65 -18.55 19.95
N LEU A 492 -11.38 -17.35 19.49
CA LEU A 492 -10.36 -16.47 20.06
C LEU A 492 -10.89 -15.12 20.57
N SER A 493 -12.17 -14.81 20.34
CA SER A 493 -12.78 -13.52 20.64
C SER A 493 -12.46 -12.43 19.60
N ALA A 494 -13.50 -11.64 19.27
CA ALA A 494 -13.37 -10.47 18.40
C ALA A 494 -12.43 -9.42 19.00
N ASP A 495 -12.53 -9.14 20.30
CA ASP A 495 -11.68 -8.15 20.99
C ASP A 495 -10.20 -8.52 20.94
N ALA A 496 -9.85 -9.78 21.13
CA ALA A 496 -8.46 -10.23 21.05
C ALA A 496 -7.88 -10.09 19.64
N ILE A 497 -8.66 -10.40 18.60
CA ILE A 497 -8.24 -10.22 17.20
C ILE A 497 -8.07 -8.73 16.88
N ARG A 498 -8.99 -7.88 17.34
CA ARG A 498 -8.89 -6.42 17.18
C ARG A 498 -7.62 -5.87 17.81
N LEU A 499 -7.34 -6.19 19.06
CA LEU A 499 -6.12 -5.78 19.76
C LEU A 499 -4.86 -6.29 19.06
N PHE A 500 -4.83 -7.56 18.64
CA PHE A 500 -3.71 -8.13 17.92
C PHE A 500 -3.40 -7.33 16.65
N LEU A 501 -4.41 -7.03 15.83
CA LEU A 501 -4.24 -6.29 14.58
C LEU A 501 -3.86 -4.83 14.83
N MET A 502 -4.56 -4.13 15.73
CA MET A 502 -4.33 -2.71 16.01
C MET A 502 -2.99 -2.44 16.71
N HIS A 503 -2.46 -3.40 17.48
CA HIS A 503 -1.14 -3.28 18.11
C HIS A 503 0.01 -3.76 17.21
N SER A 504 -0.30 -4.41 16.10
CA SER A 504 0.71 -4.96 15.19
C SER A 504 1.26 -3.91 14.21
N ALA A 505 2.33 -4.26 13.51
CA ALA A 505 2.93 -3.42 12.47
C ALA A 505 2.00 -3.20 11.25
N VAL A 506 0.88 -3.95 11.14
CA VAL A 506 -0.07 -3.79 10.03
C VAL A 506 -0.66 -2.38 9.96
N VAL A 507 -0.90 -1.74 11.10
CA VAL A 507 -1.41 -0.35 11.13
C VAL A 507 -0.32 0.71 10.84
N LYS A 508 0.90 0.26 10.56
CA LYS A 508 2.05 1.08 10.12
C LYS A 508 2.48 0.75 8.69
N ALA A 509 1.57 0.22 7.89
CA ALA A 509 1.75 -0.17 6.49
C ALA A 509 2.78 -1.30 6.27
N ASP A 510 3.16 -2.05 7.31
CA ASP A 510 4.06 -3.20 7.22
C ASP A 510 3.29 -4.51 7.10
N GLU A 511 3.93 -5.51 6.51
CA GLU A 511 3.36 -6.85 6.41
C GLU A 511 3.45 -7.58 7.76
N ILE A 512 2.39 -8.31 8.11
CA ILE A 512 2.41 -9.21 9.28
C ILE A 512 2.02 -10.63 8.87
N ARG A 513 2.52 -11.61 9.64
CA ARG A 513 2.05 -13.00 9.57
C ARG A 513 1.01 -13.22 10.66
N TYR A 514 -0.23 -13.47 10.25
CA TYR A 514 -1.29 -13.81 11.20
C TYR A 514 -1.09 -15.22 11.76
N SER A 515 -1.24 -15.37 13.07
CA SER A 515 -1.30 -16.66 13.72
C SER A 515 -2.28 -16.64 14.89
N ASP A 516 -3.00 -17.75 15.07
CA ASP A 516 -3.89 -17.95 16.23
C ASP A 516 -3.12 -17.88 17.55
N GLU A 517 -1.83 -18.25 17.55
CA GLU A 517 -0.97 -18.18 18.74
C GLU A 517 -0.71 -16.73 19.16
N GLY A 518 -0.43 -15.84 18.22
CA GLY A 518 -0.26 -14.41 18.51
C GLY A 518 -1.54 -13.80 19.12
N VAL A 519 -2.72 -14.19 18.65
CA VAL A 519 -3.98 -13.76 19.26
C VAL A 519 -4.18 -14.35 20.66
N ARG A 520 -3.80 -15.61 20.89
CA ARG A 520 -3.84 -16.22 22.24
C ARG A 520 -2.91 -15.53 23.23
N ASP A 521 -1.79 -15.02 22.77
CA ASP A 521 -0.87 -14.28 23.64
C ASP A 521 -1.48 -12.93 24.06
N VAL A 522 -2.25 -12.28 23.22
CA VAL A 522 -3.06 -11.10 23.59
C VAL A 522 -4.08 -11.48 24.67
N ILE A 523 -4.77 -12.62 24.53
CA ILE A 523 -5.72 -13.09 25.56
C ILE A 523 -5.01 -13.27 26.90
N LYS A 524 -3.86 -13.95 26.92
CA LYS A 524 -3.09 -14.23 28.14
C LYS A 524 -2.51 -12.96 28.78
N SER A 525 -2.01 -12.04 27.98
CA SER A 525 -1.28 -10.86 28.48
C SER A 525 -2.17 -9.67 28.80
N ILE A 526 -3.37 -9.60 28.21
CA ILE A 526 -4.26 -8.43 28.31
C ILE A 526 -5.63 -8.83 28.86
N ILE A 527 -6.36 -9.66 28.13
CA ILE A 527 -7.76 -9.93 28.42
C ILE A 527 -7.94 -10.62 29.79
N LEU A 528 -7.17 -11.69 30.02
CA LEU A 528 -7.26 -12.44 31.29
C LEU A 528 -6.79 -11.63 32.51
N PRO A 529 -5.67 -10.90 32.47
CA PRO A 529 -5.28 -10.03 33.60
C PRO A 529 -6.33 -8.95 33.90
N LEU A 530 -6.92 -8.32 32.89
CA LEU A 530 -8.01 -7.36 33.07
C LEU A 530 -9.22 -8.00 33.74
N TRP A 531 -9.69 -9.11 33.20
CA TRP A 531 -10.81 -9.86 33.75
C TRP A 531 -10.56 -10.34 35.19
N ASN A 532 -9.34 -10.77 35.51
CA ASN A 532 -8.98 -11.16 36.85
C ASN A 532 -9.00 -9.98 37.83
N SER A 533 -8.57 -8.80 37.41
CA SER A 533 -8.64 -7.57 38.21
C SER A 533 -10.08 -7.16 38.50
N TYR A 534 -10.93 -7.21 37.48
CA TYR A 534 -12.35 -6.97 37.61
C TYR A 534 -13.03 -8.03 38.52
N SER A 535 -12.78 -9.30 38.28
CA SER A 535 -13.35 -10.38 39.11
C SER A 535 -12.95 -10.26 40.58
N PHE A 536 -11.69 -9.91 40.83
CA PHE A 536 -11.22 -9.65 42.20
C PHE A 536 -12.02 -8.51 42.84
N PHE A 537 -12.20 -7.37 42.15
CA PHE A 537 -13.00 -6.29 42.67
C PHE A 537 -14.44 -6.71 43.00
N VAL A 538 -15.16 -7.28 42.05
CA VAL A 538 -16.56 -7.66 42.23
C VAL A 538 -16.74 -8.70 43.34
N GLN A 539 -15.86 -9.70 43.39
CA GLN A 539 -15.92 -10.73 44.39
C GLN A 539 -15.81 -10.18 45.82
N TYR A 540 -14.83 -9.30 46.06
CA TYR A 540 -14.62 -8.78 47.41
C TYR A 540 -15.60 -7.65 47.73
N ALA A 541 -15.99 -6.79 46.79
CA ALA A 541 -17.05 -5.81 47.00
C ALA A 541 -18.37 -6.45 47.41
N ASN A 542 -18.76 -7.54 46.76
CA ASN A 542 -19.98 -8.28 47.08
C ASN A 542 -19.90 -8.95 48.47
N ILE A 543 -18.74 -9.55 48.85
CA ILE A 543 -18.55 -10.14 50.17
C ILE A 543 -18.66 -9.08 51.28
N ASP A 544 -18.08 -7.91 51.06
CA ASP A 544 -18.07 -6.84 52.05
C ASP A 544 -19.32 -5.93 51.99
N GLY A 545 -20.20 -6.14 51.00
CA GLY A 545 -21.42 -5.33 50.83
C GLY A 545 -21.12 -3.89 50.46
N VAL A 546 -20.00 -3.64 49.71
CA VAL A 546 -19.56 -2.28 49.32
C VAL A 546 -20.16 -1.94 47.95
N THR A 547 -20.77 -0.77 47.87
CA THR A 547 -21.26 -0.16 46.65
C THR A 547 -20.47 1.13 46.38
N CYS A 548 -19.86 1.22 45.22
CA CYS A 548 -19.17 2.44 44.75
C CYS A 548 -20.14 3.31 43.94
N THR A 549 -20.02 4.62 44.08
CA THR A 549 -20.89 5.63 43.43
C THR A 549 -20.24 6.26 42.20
N GLY A 550 -18.91 6.20 42.10
CA GLY A 550 -18.12 6.94 41.11
C GLY A 550 -17.73 8.35 41.57
N HIS A 551 -18.20 8.78 42.73
CA HIS A 551 -17.97 10.11 43.27
C HIS A 551 -17.08 10.13 44.53
N GLU A 552 -16.45 8.98 44.83
CA GLU A 552 -15.65 8.79 46.06
C GLU A 552 -14.56 9.83 46.24
N PHE A 553 -14.04 10.37 45.15
CA PHE A 553 -12.91 11.34 45.19
C PHE A 553 -13.21 12.70 44.57
N ASP A 554 -14.46 13.08 44.39
CA ASP A 554 -14.85 14.35 43.83
C ASP A 554 -14.37 15.57 44.69
N TYR A 555 -14.39 15.38 46.00
CA TYR A 555 -14.05 16.44 46.96
C TYR A 555 -12.66 16.24 47.58
N LYS A 556 -12.22 15.03 47.84
CA LYS A 556 -10.97 14.72 48.55
C LYS A 556 -10.27 13.55 47.86
N LEU A 557 -8.97 13.73 47.62
CA LEU A 557 -8.12 12.64 47.13
C LEU A 557 -7.92 11.59 48.24
N PRO A 558 -7.66 10.31 47.87
CA PRO A 558 -7.39 9.27 48.87
C PRO A 558 -6.12 9.58 49.65
N GLU A 559 -6.10 9.16 50.92
CA GLU A 559 -4.94 9.36 51.78
C GLU A 559 -3.81 8.37 51.50
N ASN A 560 -4.18 7.15 51.13
CA ASN A 560 -3.20 6.10 50.81
C ASN A 560 -2.41 6.39 49.54
N PRO A 561 -1.06 6.41 49.58
CA PRO A 561 -0.22 6.68 48.41
C PRO A 561 -0.47 5.71 47.25
N LEU A 562 -0.78 4.43 47.52
CA LEU A 562 -1.05 3.48 46.44
C LEU A 562 -2.35 3.79 45.69
N ASP A 563 -3.37 4.29 46.42
CA ASP A 563 -4.65 4.67 45.81
C ASP A 563 -4.47 5.95 44.97
N ARG A 564 -3.73 6.96 45.48
CA ARG A 564 -3.35 8.15 44.67
C ARG A 564 -2.57 7.77 43.45
N TRP A 565 -1.59 6.85 43.57
CA TRP A 565 -0.76 6.42 42.47
C TRP A 565 -1.56 5.76 41.38
N ILE A 566 -2.48 4.81 41.68
CA ILE A 566 -3.23 4.11 40.61
C ILE A 566 -4.19 5.06 39.90
N LEU A 567 -4.78 6.03 40.61
CA LEU A 567 -5.60 7.08 39.99
C LEU A 567 -4.76 7.99 39.10
N SER A 568 -3.52 8.33 39.49
CA SER A 568 -2.59 9.11 38.68
C SER A 568 -2.20 8.37 37.40
N VAL A 569 -1.86 7.09 37.51
CA VAL A 569 -1.53 6.25 36.35
C VAL A 569 -2.73 6.09 35.40
N ALA A 570 -3.98 6.03 35.95
CA ALA A 570 -5.18 6.02 35.13
C ALA A 570 -5.31 7.33 34.31
N GLN A 571 -5.04 8.49 34.95
CA GLN A 571 -5.06 9.77 34.23
C GLN A 571 -3.93 9.89 33.20
N LYS A 572 -2.75 9.33 33.50
CA LYS A 572 -1.67 9.21 32.52
C LYS A 572 -2.12 8.42 31.30
N MET A 573 -2.75 7.28 31.51
CA MET A 573 -3.30 6.46 30.44
C MET A 573 -4.32 7.24 29.60
N VAL A 574 -5.28 7.93 30.22
CA VAL A 574 -6.26 8.79 29.50
C VAL A 574 -5.56 9.79 28.61
N LYS A 575 -4.58 10.53 29.14
CA LYS A 575 -3.81 11.54 28.39
C LYS A 575 -3.05 10.92 27.22
N ASP A 576 -2.28 9.87 27.46
CA ASP A 576 -1.40 9.27 26.47
C ASP A 576 -2.20 8.60 25.34
N VAL A 577 -3.29 7.89 25.68
CA VAL A 577 -4.18 7.25 24.69
C VAL A 577 -4.90 8.31 23.86
N SER A 578 -5.46 9.34 24.49
CA SER A 578 -6.13 10.42 23.74
C SER A 578 -5.19 11.11 22.76
N SER A 579 -3.97 11.43 23.20
CA SER A 579 -2.96 12.05 22.33
C SER A 579 -2.58 11.15 21.14
N ALA A 580 -2.42 9.86 21.38
CA ALA A 580 -2.11 8.91 20.31
C ALA A 580 -3.28 8.75 19.33
N LEU A 581 -4.53 8.76 19.82
CA LEU A 581 -5.73 8.71 18.97
C LEU A 581 -5.91 9.99 18.15
N ASP A 582 -5.61 11.16 18.70
CA ASP A 582 -5.62 12.44 17.97
C ASP A 582 -4.58 12.45 16.83
N ASP A 583 -3.52 11.65 17.00
CA ASP A 583 -2.51 11.41 15.96
C ASP A 583 -2.81 10.23 15.04
N TYR A 584 -3.93 9.50 15.25
CA TYR A 584 -4.28 8.26 14.55
C TYR A 584 -3.23 7.15 14.67
N ASP A 585 -2.36 7.18 15.72
CA ASP A 585 -1.39 6.11 16.01
C ASP A 585 -2.01 5.05 16.92
N LEU A 586 -2.71 4.10 16.31
CA LEU A 586 -3.42 3.03 17.04
C LEU A 586 -2.47 2.16 17.87
N SER A 587 -1.28 1.87 17.35
CA SER A 587 -0.29 1.06 18.06
C SER A 587 0.22 1.76 19.30
N ALA A 588 0.54 3.06 19.21
CA ALA A 588 0.98 3.86 20.34
C ALA A 588 -0.13 4.08 21.39
N ALA A 589 -1.40 4.06 20.97
CA ALA A 589 -2.54 4.18 21.89
C ALA A 589 -2.73 2.92 22.76
N ILE A 590 -2.27 1.75 22.33
CA ILE A 590 -2.43 0.50 23.07
C ILE A 590 -1.38 0.34 24.16
N ASP A 591 -0.16 0.79 23.97
CA ASP A 591 0.94 0.63 24.93
C ASP A 591 0.63 1.18 26.34
N PRO A 592 0.02 2.38 26.51
CA PRO A 592 -0.40 2.88 27.84
C PRO A 592 -1.45 2.00 28.52
N MET A 593 -2.36 1.38 27.76
CA MET A 593 -3.36 0.46 28.30
C MET A 593 -2.71 -0.84 28.81
N LEU A 594 -1.74 -1.39 28.08
CA LEU A 594 -0.97 -2.56 28.50
C LEU A 594 -0.20 -2.29 29.80
N SER A 595 0.48 -1.15 29.83
CA SER A 595 1.19 -0.69 31.04
C SER A 595 0.24 -0.57 32.22
N PHE A 596 -0.94 0.03 32.01
CA PHE A 596 -1.94 0.20 33.08
C PHE A 596 -2.46 -1.15 33.63
N ILE A 597 -2.73 -2.13 32.76
CA ILE A 597 -3.14 -3.49 33.18
C ILE A 597 -2.07 -4.15 34.04
N ASP A 598 -0.81 -4.00 33.70
CA ASP A 598 0.32 -4.49 34.52
C ASP A 598 0.34 -3.80 35.89
N GLN A 599 0.20 -2.46 35.92
CA GLN A 599 0.21 -1.66 37.14
C GLN A 599 -0.94 -2.03 38.08
N ILE A 600 -2.17 -2.17 37.55
CA ILE A 600 -3.34 -2.50 38.39
C ILE A 600 -3.23 -3.92 38.95
N ASN A 601 -2.79 -4.88 38.15
CA ASN A 601 -2.78 -6.30 38.52
C ASN A 601 -1.56 -6.67 39.37
N ASN A 602 -0.34 -6.38 38.87
CA ASN A 602 0.92 -6.83 39.45
C ASN A 602 1.45 -5.92 40.57
N TRP A 603 0.93 -4.69 40.67
CA TRP A 603 1.34 -3.76 41.70
C TRP A 603 0.17 -3.37 42.62
N TYR A 604 -0.87 -2.73 42.09
CA TYR A 604 -1.94 -2.20 42.94
C TYR A 604 -2.69 -3.31 43.71
N ILE A 605 -3.35 -4.23 42.99
CA ILE A 605 -4.14 -5.32 43.62
C ILE A 605 -3.24 -6.19 44.45
N ARG A 606 -2.08 -6.61 43.95
CA ARG A 606 -1.20 -7.52 44.66
C ARG A 606 -0.72 -6.94 46.00
N ARG A 607 -0.37 -5.67 46.04
CA ARG A 607 0.10 -5.01 47.27
C ARG A 607 -1.03 -4.68 48.24
N ASN A 608 -2.23 -4.41 47.73
CA ASN A 608 -3.40 -4.09 48.51
C ASN A 608 -4.19 -5.32 48.97
N ARG A 609 -3.81 -6.54 48.64
CA ARG A 609 -4.58 -7.76 49.01
C ARG A 609 -4.90 -7.84 50.47
N ARG A 610 -3.99 -7.50 51.38
CA ARG A 610 -4.21 -7.47 52.83
C ARG A 610 -5.30 -6.49 53.28
N ARG A 611 -5.43 -5.34 52.57
CA ARG A 611 -6.49 -4.36 52.82
C ARG A 611 -7.86 -4.96 52.47
N PHE A 612 -7.96 -5.61 51.31
CA PHE A 612 -9.22 -6.24 50.88
C PHE A 612 -9.56 -7.47 51.68
N TRP A 613 -8.60 -8.20 52.26
CA TRP A 613 -8.82 -9.40 53.09
C TRP A 613 -9.09 -9.11 54.56
N LYS A 614 -8.88 -7.88 55.02
CA LYS A 614 -9.14 -7.47 56.37
C LYS A 614 -10.62 -7.56 56.70
N ALA A 615 -10.96 -8.07 57.88
CA ALA A 615 -12.35 -8.11 58.33
C ALA A 615 -12.87 -6.71 58.63
N GLY A 616 -14.14 -6.45 58.29
CA GLY A 616 -14.76 -5.10 58.44
C GLY A 616 -14.41 -4.14 57.34
N SER A 617 -15.11 -3.02 57.25
CA SER A 617 -14.98 -1.97 56.23
C SER A 617 -14.65 -0.65 56.90
N ASP A 618 -13.36 -0.47 57.17
CA ASP A 618 -12.85 0.85 57.63
C ASP A 618 -12.64 1.84 56.41
N ALA A 619 -12.37 3.10 56.74
CA ALA A 619 -12.21 4.14 55.72
C ALA A 619 -11.09 3.83 54.75
N ASP A 620 -9.95 3.26 55.17
CA ASP A 620 -8.84 2.87 54.33
C ASP A 620 -9.23 1.77 53.30
N LYS A 621 -10.04 0.79 53.76
CA LYS A 621 -10.54 -0.28 52.88
C LYS A 621 -11.55 0.27 51.87
N LEU A 622 -12.42 1.19 52.27
CA LEU A 622 -13.38 1.83 51.36
C LEU A 622 -12.68 2.69 50.30
N GLU A 623 -11.63 3.44 50.72
CA GLU A 623 -10.79 4.17 49.74
C GLU A 623 -10.17 3.20 48.70
N ALA A 624 -9.69 2.02 49.14
CA ALA A 624 -9.14 1.03 48.22
C ALA A 624 -10.17 0.52 47.19
N TYR A 625 -11.43 0.30 47.63
CA TYR A 625 -12.51 -0.07 46.72
C TYR A 625 -12.83 1.07 45.76
N GLY A 626 -12.95 2.30 46.22
CA GLY A 626 -13.21 3.47 45.40
C GLY A 626 -12.12 3.66 44.33
N ALA A 627 -10.85 3.55 44.72
CA ALA A 627 -9.73 3.69 43.78
C ALA A 627 -9.69 2.59 42.74
N LEU A 628 -9.92 1.31 43.11
CA LEU A 628 -9.97 0.19 42.18
C LEU A 628 -11.16 0.31 41.22
N TYR A 629 -12.33 0.68 41.75
CA TYR A 629 -13.53 0.93 40.95
C TYR A 629 -13.30 2.03 39.91
N SER A 630 -12.80 3.21 40.36
CA SER A 630 -12.53 4.34 39.47
C SER A 630 -11.50 3.97 38.37
N ALA A 631 -10.46 3.19 38.74
CA ALA A 631 -9.44 2.72 37.82
C ALA A 631 -10.02 1.77 36.74
N LEU A 632 -10.85 0.79 37.15
CA LEU A 632 -11.49 -0.16 36.22
C LEU A 632 -12.54 0.52 35.34
N LYS A 633 -13.35 1.42 35.88
CA LYS A 633 -14.35 2.19 35.13
C LYS A 633 -13.69 3.09 34.08
N THR A 634 -12.63 3.80 34.46
CA THR A 634 -11.83 4.63 33.54
C THR A 634 -11.23 3.78 32.43
N PHE A 635 -10.69 2.59 32.77
CA PHE A 635 -10.14 1.69 31.76
C PHE A 635 -11.21 1.22 30.78
N ALA A 636 -12.41 0.85 31.25
CA ALA A 636 -13.50 0.41 30.39
C ALA A 636 -13.89 1.50 29.34
N LEU A 637 -13.92 2.76 29.76
CA LEU A 637 -14.18 3.91 28.89
C LEU A 637 -13.07 4.11 27.85
N VAL A 638 -11.79 4.13 28.29
CA VAL A 638 -10.63 4.31 27.40
C VAL A 638 -10.52 3.18 26.38
N ALA A 639 -10.76 1.96 26.81
CA ALA A 639 -10.59 0.76 26.02
C ALA A 639 -11.76 0.46 25.06
N ALA A 640 -12.92 1.12 25.21
CA ALA A 640 -14.12 0.83 24.44
C ALA A 640 -13.95 0.84 22.93
N PRO A 641 -13.18 1.75 22.29
CA PRO A 641 -12.93 1.70 20.85
C PRO A 641 -12.08 0.50 20.41
N PHE A 642 -11.28 -0.08 21.30
CA PHE A 642 -10.35 -1.18 21.01
C PHE A 642 -10.96 -2.55 21.29
N ILE A 643 -11.59 -2.72 22.44
CA ILE A 643 -12.20 -3.96 22.93
C ILE A 643 -13.68 -3.74 23.28
N PRO A 644 -14.53 -3.45 22.27
CA PRO A 644 -15.90 -2.97 22.50
C PRO A 644 -16.77 -3.94 23.29
N PHE A 645 -16.61 -5.24 23.13
CA PHE A 645 -17.46 -6.24 23.79
C PHE A 645 -17.08 -6.41 25.27
N LEU A 646 -15.78 -6.49 25.56
CA LEU A 646 -15.33 -6.63 26.94
C LEU A 646 -15.54 -5.33 27.73
N SER A 647 -15.32 -4.17 27.10
CA SER A 647 -15.59 -2.88 27.74
C SER A 647 -17.07 -2.72 28.07
N GLU A 648 -17.97 -3.16 27.20
CA GLU A 648 -19.41 -3.15 27.47
C GLU A 648 -19.78 -4.10 28.62
N GLU A 649 -19.22 -5.31 28.68
CA GLU A 649 -19.46 -6.25 29.77
C GLU A 649 -18.98 -5.69 31.12
N LEU A 650 -17.78 -5.10 31.16
CA LEU A 650 -17.29 -4.40 32.34
C LEU A 650 -18.21 -3.25 32.73
N TRP A 651 -18.65 -2.46 31.76
CA TRP A 651 -19.53 -1.32 31.97
C TRP A 651 -20.87 -1.71 32.60
N GLN A 652 -21.53 -2.72 32.04
CA GLN A 652 -22.83 -3.16 32.54
C GLN A 652 -22.80 -3.56 34.02
N ASN A 653 -21.63 -4.00 34.49
CA ASN A 653 -21.44 -4.39 35.91
C ASN A 653 -20.87 -3.26 36.78
N LEU A 654 -20.28 -2.21 36.22
CA LEU A 654 -19.65 -1.11 36.94
C LEU A 654 -20.46 0.21 36.88
N LYS A 655 -21.43 0.32 35.97
CA LYS A 655 -22.25 1.53 35.84
C LYS A 655 -23.13 1.75 37.05
N THR A 656 -23.40 3.01 37.31
CA THR A 656 -24.37 3.48 38.31
C THR A 656 -25.68 3.89 37.64
N SER A 657 -26.67 4.27 38.43
CA SER A 657 -27.95 4.82 37.94
C SER A 657 -27.81 6.16 37.20
N GLU A 658 -26.70 6.87 37.37
CA GLU A 658 -26.42 8.16 36.75
C GLU A 658 -25.73 7.99 35.38
N ASP A 659 -25.17 6.83 35.13
CA ASP A 659 -24.44 6.52 33.90
C ASP A 659 -25.40 6.19 32.75
N LYS A 660 -24.97 6.40 31.50
CA LYS A 660 -25.69 5.96 30.29
C LYS A 660 -25.77 4.44 30.24
N GLU A 661 -26.72 3.92 29.49
CA GLU A 661 -27.03 2.46 29.45
C GLU A 661 -25.88 1.63 28.84
N SER A 662 -25.04 2.22 27.99
CA SER A 662 -23.91 1.57 27.35
C SER A 662 -22.64 2.42 27.44
N VAL A 663 -21.48 1.76 27.56
CA VAL A 663 -20.16 2.41 27.49
C VAL A 663 -19.98 3.19 26.19
N HIS A 664 -20.58 2.70 25.11
CA HIS A 664 -20.49 3.31 23.78
C HIS A 664 -21.34 4.59 23.61
N LEU A 665 -22.23 4.87 24.56
CA LEU A 665 -23.01 6.11 24.60
C LEU A 665 -22.37 7.17 25.52
N MET A 666 -21.35 6.78 26.28
CA MET A 666 -20.59 7.73 27.12
C MET A 666 -19.68 8.59 26.26
N ASP A 667 -19.36 9.78 26.79
CA ASP A 667 -18.31 10.60 26.25
C ASP A 667 -16.94 9.96 26.56
N TYR A 668 -15.97 10.15 25.65
CA TYR A 668 -14.62 9.65 25.89
C TYR A 668 -14.00 10.40 27.09
N PRO A 669 -13.28 9.71 27.99
CA PRO A 669 -12.81 10.31 29.23
C PRO A 669 -11.81 11.44 28.96
N VAL A 670 -12.01 12.57 29.68
CA VAL A 670 -11.13 13.73 29.60
C VAL A 670 -10.08 13.65 30.71
N TYR A 671 -8.83 13.94 30.36
CA TYR A 671 -7.75 14.04 31.32
C TYR A 671 -8.06 15.04 32.46
N ASN A 672 -7.91 14.57 33.70
CA ASN A 672 -8.14 15.41 34.90
C ASN A 672 -6.85 15.56 35.72
N GLU A 673 -6.24 16.71 35.63
CA GLU A 673 -4.98 17.04 36.31
C GLU A 673 -5.05 16.92 37.84
N LYS A 674 -6.24 17.08 38.45
CA LYS A 674 -6.46 16.94 39.91
C LYS A 674 -5.96 15.61 40.47
N PHE A 675 -6.08 14.53 39.69
CA PHE A 675 -5.67 13.17 40.06
C PHE A 675 -4.23 12.86 39.66
N ARG A 676 -3.52 13.77 39.00
CA ARG A 676 -2.18 13.53 38.53
C ARG A 676 -1.12 13.82 39.59
N ASP A 677 -0.22 12.87 39.82
CA ASP A 677 0.92 12.96 40.75
C ASP A 677 2.17 12.40 40.10
N GLU A 678 2.83 13.22 39.27
CA GLU A 678 4.01 12.78 38.47
C GLU A 678 5.21 12.42 39.38
N ASP A 679 5.34 13.08 40.53
CA ASP A 679 6.41 12.76 41.51
C ASP A 679 6.19 11.36 42.10
N LEU A 680 4.96 11.02 42.47
CA LEU A 680 4.62 9.70 42.99
C LEU A 680 4.78 8.60 41.90
N GLU A 681 4.42 8.90 40.65
CA GLU A 681 4.65 7.98 39.51
C GLU A 681 6.13 7.73 39.31
N TYR A 682 6.98 8.78 39.35
CA TYR A 682 8.43 8.64 39.25
C TYR A 682 9.02 7.79 40.38
N LYS A 683 8.58 8.02 41.60
CA LYS A 683 8.97 7.25 42.80
C LYS A 683 8.62 5.76 42.61
N MET A 684 7.38 5.47 42.23
CA MET A 684 6.92 4.10 42.02
C MET A 684 7.64 3.44 40.86
N ALA A 685 7.88 4.13 39.75
CA ALA A 685 8.62 3.60 38.61
C ALA A 685 10.07 3.24 38.96
N SER A 686 10.75 4.08 39.77
CA SER A 686 12.09 3.83 40.26
C SER A 686 12.14 2.56 41.12
N VAL A 687 11.17 2.42 42.03
CA VAL A 687 11.04 1.19 42.87
C VAL A 687 10.76 -0.04 42.01
N GLN A 688 9.85 0.06 41.05
CA GLN A 688 9.51 -1.05 40.14
C GLN A 688 10.74 -1.49 39.36
N LYS A 689 11.57 -0.57 38.88
CA LYS A 689 12.82 -0.86 38.19
C LYS A 689 13.79 -1.60 39.12
N ALA A 690 14.03 -1.10 40.33
CA ALA A 690 14.90 -1.74 41.31
C ALA A 690 14.41 -3.15 41.67
N VAL A 691 13.12 -3.34 41.93
CA VAL A 691 12.51 -4.63 42.23
C VAL A 691 12.60 -5.58 41.04
N SER A 692 12.39 -5.12 39.83
CA SER A 692 12.53 -5.94 38.61
C SER A 692 13.96 -6.45 38.44
N MET A 693 14.95 -5.59 38.64
CA MET A 693 16.37 -5.97 38.60
C MET A 693 16.71 -6.98 39.70
N GLY A 694 16.25 -6.74 40.93
CA GLY A 694 16.45 -7.66 42.04
C GLY A 694 15.83 -9.04 41.81
N ARG A 695 14.62 -9.11 41.26
CA ARG A 695 13.96 -10.36 40.86
C ARG A 695 14.69 -11.06 39.73
N SER A 696 15.22 -10.30 38.76
CA SER A 696 16.05 -10.86 37.67
C SER A 696 17.30 -11.52 38.22
N LEU A 697 18.00 -10.89 39.16
CA LEU A 697 19.14 -11.49 39.85
C LEU A 697 18.76 -12.75 40.61
N ARG A 698 17.65 -12.74 41.36
CA ARG A 698 17.15 -13.96 42.05
C ARG A 698 16.90 -15.09 41.05
N ASN A 699 16.28 -14.81 39.93
CA ASN A 699 16.04 -15.82 38.88
C ASN A 699 17.36 -16.36 38.29
N GLN A 700 18.31 -15.49 38.02
CA GLN A 700 19.63 -15.89 37.49
C GLN A 700 20.39 -16.85 38.43
N PHE A 701 20.24 -16.66 39.75
CA PHE A 701 20.88 -17.50 40.76
C PHE A 701 19.91 -18.56 41.35
N ASN A 702 18.75 -18.79 40.74
CA ASN A 702 17.72 -19.75 41.19
C ASN A 702 17.25 -19.55 42.65
N LEU A 703 17.29 -18.30 43.16
CA LEU A 703 16.82 -17.93 44.49
C LEU A 703 15.33 -17.61 44.48
N LYS A 704 14.52 -18.43 45.16
CA LYS A 704 13.07 -18.21 45.22
C LYS A 704 12.75 -16.91 45.97
N ASN A 705 11.75 -16.16 45.49
CA ASN A 705 11.37 -14.88 46.12
C ASN A 705 10.89 -15.03 47.57
N ARG A 706 10.33 -16.17 47.92
CA ARG A 706 9.93 -16.52 49.31
C ARG A 706 11.10 -16.78 50.27
N GLN A 707 12.33 -16.98 49.75
CA GLN A 707 13.51 -17.14 50.57
C GLN A 707 14.04 -15.77 51.01
N PRO A 708 14.08 -15.41 52.30
CA PRO A 708 14.58 -14.13 52.76
C PRO A 708 16.11 -14.05 52.51
N LEU A 709 16.57 -12.87 52.09
CA LEU A 709 18.02 -12.57 51.99
C LEU A 709 18.36 -11.46 52.98
N ALA A 710 19.63 -11.36 53.32
CA ALA A 710 20.12 -10.37 54.31
C ALA A 710 19.94 -8.94 53.80
N SER A 711 20.39 -8.67 52.57
CA SER A 711 20.31 -7.33 51.99
C SER A 711 20.23 -7.34 50.47
N VAL A 712 19.82 -6.20 49.92
CA VAL A 712 20.02 -5.83 48.51
C VAL A 712 20.86 -4.57 48.43
N ALA A 713 21.90 -4.61 47.62
CA ALA A 713 22.76 -3.46 47.35
C ALA A 713 22.22 -2.72 46.13
N LEU A 714 21.90 -1.44 46.27
CA LEU A 714 21.52 -0.54 45.18
C LEU A 714 22.64 0.45 44.91
N VAL A 715 23.13 0.46 43.69
CA VAL A 715 24.17 1.38 43.25
C VAL A 715 23.50 2.46 42.40
N THR A 716 23.63 3.73 42.84
CA THR A 716 23.17 4.86 42.04
C THR A 716 24.09 6.07 42.28
N ARG A 717 24.51 6.70 41.16
CA ARG A 717 25.30 7.95 41.17
C ARG A 717 24.40 9.19 41.25
N ASN A 718 23.10 9.03 41.08
CA ASN A 718 22.11 10.12 41.13
C ASN A 718 21.56 10.28 42.54
N ALA A 719 21.85 11.45 43.14
CA ALA A 719 21.41 11.78 44.50
C ALA A 719 19.88 11.82 44.64
N ASP A 720 19.15 12.27 43.61
CA ASP A 720 17.68 12.33 43.62
C ASP A 720 17.10 10.90 43.52
N GLU A 721 17.65 10.04 42.69
CA GLU A 721 17.26 8.62 42.63
C GLU A 721 17.52 7.89 43.94
N LYS A 722 18.69 8.15 44.58
CA LYS A 722 19.04 7.62 45.91
C LYS A 722 18.02 8.04 46.96
N LYS A 723 17.64 9.32 46.96
CA LYS A 723 16.63 9.85 47.90
C LYS A 723 15.29 9.15 47.67
N VAL A 724 14.81 9.07 46.43
CA VAL A 724 13.55 8.39 46.05
C VAL A 724 13.53 6.93 46.48
N LEU A 725 14.59 6.16 46.18
CA LEU A 725 14.69 4.77 46.57
C LEU A 725 14.81 4.57 48.09
N SER A 726 15.44 5.54 48.79
CA SER A 726 15.53 5.56 50.25
C SER A 726 14.17 5.82 50.90
N ASP A 727 13.41 6.79 50.38
CA ASP A 727 12.07 7.11 50.87
C ASP A 727 11.10 5.91 50.69
N MET A 728 11.33 5.10 49.67
CA MET A 728 10.50 3.94 49.32
C MET A 728 11.14 2.61 49.73
N LYS A 729 12.16 2.61 50.58
CA LYS A 729 12.95 1.37 50.90
C LYS A 729 12.10 0.25 51.45
N ASP A 730 11.05 0.52 52.22
CA ASP A 730 10.17 -0.50 52.79
C ASP A 730 9.44 -1.29 51.71
N THR A 731 9.04 -0.61 50.63
CA THR A 731 8.45 -1.25 49.44
C THR A 731 9.45 -2.21 48.76
N ILE A 732 10.72 -1.82 48.64
CA ILE A 732 11.78 -2.65 48.07
C ILE A 732 12.04 -3.88 48.93
N ILE A 733 12.11 -3.66 50.27
CA ILE A 733 12.30 -4.71 51.28
C ILE A 733 11.20 -5.78 51.17
N GLU A 734 9.94 -5.37 51.14
CA GLU A 734 8.79 -6.26 50.99
C GLU A 734 8.80 -7.01 49.67
N GLU A 735 9.05 -6.30 48.57
CA GLU A 735 8.97 -6.87 47.22
C GLU A 735 10.08 -7.85 46.91
N LEU A 736 11.27 -7.61 47.40
CA LEU A 736 12.44 -8.47 47.22
C LEU A 736 12.62 -9.48 48.37
N ASN A 737 11.82 -9.42 49.43
CA ASN A 737 11.97 -10.25 50.64
C ASN A 737 13.41 -10.23 51.15
N VAL A 738 13.90 -9.03 51.42
CA VAL A 738 15.22 -8.77 51.98
C VAL A 738 15.04 -8.11 53.37
N LYS A 739 16.06 -8.18 54.23
CA LYS A 739 16.01 -7.53 55.54
C LYS A 739 16.44 -6.08 55.50
N GLU A 740 17.26 -5.72 54.53
CA GLU A 740 17.88 -4.40 54.42
C GLU A 740 18.14 -3.98 52.99
N VAL A 741 18.04 -2.67 52.70
CA VAL A 741 18.49 -2.00 51.47
C VAL A 741 19.76 -1.21 51.77
N VAL A 742 20.82 -1.51 51.11
CA VAL A 742 22.12 -0.82 51.25
C VAL A 742 22.36 -0.01 49.98
N PHE A 743 22.80 1.28 50.18
CA PHE A 743 23.09 2.16 49.05
C PHE A 743 24.59 2.35 48.88
N HIS A 744 25.07 2.16 47.67
CA HIS A 744 26.44 2.43 47.26
C HIS A 744 26.46 3.55 46.21
N GLU A 745 27.49 4.41 46.30
CA GLU A 745 27.69 5.51 45.35
C GLU A 745 28.60 5.10 44.20
N ARG A 746 29.39 4.07 44.42
CA ARG A 746 30.34 3.51 43.42
C ARG A 746 30.11 2.05 43.22
N GLU A 747 30.37 1.60 42.00
CA GLU A 747 30.09 0.24 41.51
C GLU A 747 31.32 -0.66 41.66
N ASP A 748 32.50 -0.08 41.82
CA ASP A 748 33.81 -0.71 41.81
C ASP A 748 34.02 -1.79 42.90
N GLU A 749 33.25 -1.77 43.97
CA GLU A 749 33.25 -2.82 44.99
C GLU A 749 32.35 -4.03 44.66
N LEU A 750 31.43 -3.89 43.67
CA LEU A 750 30.37 -4.84 43.38
C LEU A 750 30.34 -5.33 41.95
N VAL A 751 30.94 -4.57 41.00
CA VAL A 751 30.80 -4.82 39.55
C VAL A 751 32.17 -4.70 38.86
N GLU A 752 32.49 -5.73 38.11
CA GLU A 752 33.62 -5.71 37.17
C GLU A 752 33.08 -5.26 35.78
N TYR A 753 33.56 -4.10 35.33
CA TYR A 753 33.18 -3.60 34.00
C TYR A 753 33.93 -4.36 32.90
N LYS A 754 33.16 -4.75 31.83
CA LYS A 754 33.71 -5.33 30.63
C LYS A 754 33.27 -4.55 29.41
N ALA A 755 34.23 -4.07 28.63
CA ALA A 755 33.93 -3.42 27.36
C ALA A 755 33.61 -4.45 26.27
N LYS A 756 32.59 -4.14 25.47
CA LYS A 756 32.24 -4.94 24.28
C LYS A 756 32.07 -4.02 23.09
N ALA A 757 32.75 -4.37 22.00
CA ALA A 757 32.65 -3.57 20.76
C ALA A 757 31.26 -3.56 20.16
N ASN A 758 30.74 -2.37 19.85
CA ASN A 758 29.49 -2.24 19.12
C ASN A 758 29.76 -2.36 17.62
N PHE A 759 29.59 -3.56 17.07
CA PHE A 759 29.82 -3.86 15.66
C PHE A 759 28.95 -3.03 14.69
N ARG A 760 27.76 -2.64 15.11
CA ARG A 760 26.83 -1.85 14.27
C ARG A 760 27.34 -0.41 14.06
N VAL A 761 27.97 0.16 15.08
CA VAL A 761 28.52 1.52 15.05
C VAL A 761 29.94 1.51 14.49
N LEU A 762 30.82 0.72 15.09
CA LEU A 762 32.23 0.71 14.75
C LEU A 762 32.54 -0.01 13.44
N GLY A 763 31.73 -0.97 13.02
CA GLY A 763 31.95 -1.74 11.80
C GLY A 763 32.00 -0.88 10.54
N LYS A 764 31.19 0.18 10.48
CA LYS A 764 31.19 1.14 9.36
C LYS A 764 32.46 2.00 9.31
N GLN A 765 33.09 2.26 10.47
CA GLN A 765 34.27 3.11 10.59
C GLN A 765 35.56 2.31 10.43
N LEU A 766 35.64 1.12 11.00
CA LEU A 766 36.85 0.34 11.11
C LEU A 766 37.03 -0.73 10.03
N GLY A 767 35.94 -1.12 9.34
CA GLY A 767 35.99 -2.07 8.25
C GLY A 767 36.76 -3.36 8.57
N PRO A 768 37.81 -3.72 7.80
CA PRO A 768 38.63 -4.93 8.05
C PRO A 768 39.33 -4.95 9.38
N LYS A 769 39.57 -3.79 10.00
CA LYS A 769 40.26 -3.68 11.31
C LYS A 769 39.31 -3.95 12.49
N MET A 770 38.00 -4.08 12.24
CA MET A 770 36.99 -4.27 13.29
C MET A 770 37.25 -5.47 14.21
N LYS A 771 37.73 -6.58 13.65
CA LYS A 771 38.00 -7.81 14.40
C LYS A 771 39.17 -7.64 15.38
N ALA A 772 40.20 -6.92 14.96
CA ALA A 772 41.36 -6.60 15.81
C ALA A 772 40.95 -5.57 16.89
N ALA A 773 40.22 -4.53 16.54
CA ALA A 773 39.73 -3.55 17.49
C ALA A 773 38.81 -4.17 18.55
N ALA A 774 37.91 -5.10 18.17
CA ALA A 774 37.06 -5.80 19.12
C ALA A 774 37.87 -6.63 20.14
N ALA A 775 38.96 -7.25 19.71
CA ALA A 775 39.87 -8.01 20.61
C ALA A 775 40.59 -7.10 21.60
N GLU A 776 40.93 -5.86 21.21
CA GLU A 776 41.57 -4.89 22.13
C GLU A 776 40.53 -4.23 23.06
N ILE A 777 39.34 -3.92 22.58
CA ILE A 777 38.25 -3.34 23.39
C ILE A 777 37.87 -4.27 24.56
N VAL A 778 37.90 -5.58 24.37
CA VAL A 778 37.60 -6.54 25.45
C VAL A 778 38.70 -6.55 26.53
N LYS A 779 39.92 -6.10 26.23
CA LYS A 779 41.05 -6.07 27.17
C LYS A 779 41.14 -4.76 27.98
N ILE A 780 40.28 -3.79 27.71
CA ILE A 780 40.30 -2.50 28.40
C ILE A 780 40.09 -2.73 29.92
N PRO A 781 41.01 -2.25 30.79
CA PRO A 781 40.88 -2.39 32.24
C PRO A 781 39.67 -1.66 32.81
N THR A 782 39.12 -2.16 33.93
CA THR A 782 37.93 -1.58 34.60
C THR A 782 38.11 -0.09 34.90
N GLU A 783 39.27 0.34 35.40
CA GLU A 783 39.58 1.75 35.75
C GLU A 783 39.52 2.67 34.51
N MET A 784 39.90 2.16 33.33
CA MET A 784 39.85 2.90 32.08
C MET A 784 38.40 3.00 31.54
N ILE A 785 37.64 1.94 31.73
CA ILE A 785 36.19 1.95 31.38
C ILE A 785 35.44 2.97 32.26
N GLU A 786 35.76 3.04 33.53
CA GLU A 786 35.14 4.04 34.45
C GLU A 786 35.46 5.48 34.04
N GLN A 787 36.72 5.77 33.67
CA GLN A 787 37.12 7.09 33.18
C GLN A 787 36.35 7.46 31.90
N ILE A 788 36.10 6.52 31.00
CA ILE A 788 35.27 6.73 29.80
C ILE A 788 33.80 7.00 30.19
N LEU A 789 33.24 6.26 31.15
CA LEU A 789 31.88 6.48 31.63
C LEU A 789 31.72 7.84 32.32
N ASP A 790 32.77 8.36 32.95
CA ASP A 790 32.81 9.71 33.52
C ASP A 790 33.04 10.81 32.46
N GLY A 791 33.02 10.47 31.17
CA GLY A 791 33.15 11.41 30.05
C GLY A 791 34.60 11.88 29.79
N LYS A 792 35.61 11.20 30.32
CA LYS A 792 37.01 11.49 30.04
C LYS A 792 37.45 10.80 28.75
N THR A 793 38.25 11.48 27.96
CA THR A 793 38.93 10.88 26.80
C THR A 793 40.16 10.11 27.32
N VAL A 794 40.19 8.81 27.09
CA VAL A 794 41.27 7.92 27.53
C VAL A 794 42.06 7.42 26.32
#